data_1096eb702456e1c08deb4e7fb1b73350
#
_entry.id   1096eb702456e1c08deb4e7fb1b73350
#
_cell.length_a   1.000
_cell.length_b   1.000
_cell.length_c   1.000
_cell.angle_alpha   90.00
_cell.angle_beta   90.00
_cell.angle_gamma   90.00
#
_symmetry.space_group_name_H-M   'P 1'
#
loop_
_entity.id
_entity.type
_entity.pdbx_description
1 polymer ?
#
loop_
_entity_poly.entity_id
_entity_poly.type
_entity_poly.pdbx_seq_one_letter_code
_entity_poly.pdbx_strand_id
1 'polypeptide(L)'
;MSYHNRLLRLSLLLPFALAGAGCGPGAEQAENNQNNEPAAEQAAVASTSARTGAVAVDEARLLKGTEDPNLWAHYGGSYNEQRFSPLDKINATNVQSLGLAWYADYDTNQNQHGSPLFVDGVIYVSTARNVVHAFAAGSGERLWTHTPIIVPNPNLGLVNRGIAAYDGKIYMGRLDAHLVALDANTGEEVWNTDTVPESLGLGDMRKQYSITMAPRVAKGKVFIGGSGGEFGARGWIAAFDAETGEEAWRFWTVPEDPAKGYEGQPHLEVAAATWPDDIEYWKYGGGGTVWDAGVYDPVTDLLYFGTGNGTPWNREMRDPDDGDNLFVASIIAVDPDTGEYVWHYQETPGDSWDYDAVSPMMTADLDFNGTQRHVVLHPSKNGMMYVLDAATGELISGDAFTGVTWNSGIDMATGRPIEVPGARYETEPFNIGPGAPGGHTWHPNAFSPLTGLIYIPTWENYSAMAPQRMPDSGIPPLISFGGQIDRETLKPHNKTANDGWLQAWDPVARKVVWESPKGPRWTSGVLATGGNLVFMGNSNGNQLAAYNATSGEQLWTFDAQSAVYAAPITFEMDGEQYVAASVGGTSQGNYFAPSYGRMLVFKVGGTATLPPNVTYTPPELNPPPSTASAEVIARGEAVYTENCAVCHGQNGVQQRSSFPNLTLSPLLYSQEGFDQVVLNGARVARGMANFADKLSADDSAAVREYIIARANDVKNNPPAPGGFGAPPAAAAGGAARPAATPAQAAPPATEAEEDIHEEAADD
;
A
#
# COMPACT_ATOMS: atom_id res chain seq x y z
N MET A 1 47.80 23.82 30.04
CA MET A 1 48.58 24.58 29.06
C MET A 1 47.65 24.82 27.88
N SER A 2 46.82 25.77 27.83
CA SER A 2 46.84 27.24 27.65
C SER A 2 47.49 27.66 26.30
N TYR A 3 46.64 28.21 25.45
CA TYR A 3 46.72 29.39 24.58
C TYR A 3 45.67 29.32 23.50
N HIS A 4 44.61 30.03 23.49
CA HIS A 4 44.23 31.45 23.35
C HIS A 4 44.53 32.08 21.98
N ASN A 5 43.42 32.57 21.39
CA ASN A 5 43.20 33.87 20.67
C ASN A 5 43.53 33.93 19.15
N ARG A 6 42.86 34.64 18.31
CA ARG A 6 41.85 35.73 18.30
C ARG A 6 41.32 35.93 16.87
N LEU A 7 40.06 36.19 16.75
CA LEU A 7 39.37 37.25 15.97
C LEU A 7 40.14 38.02 14.89
N LEU A 8 39.52 38.16 13.71
CA LEU A 8 39.31 39.49 13.08
C LEU A 8 38.17 39.46 12.03
N ARG A 9 37.24 40.36 12.26
CA ARG A 9 36.18 40.78 11.31
C ARG A 9 36.80 41.71 10.27
N LEU A 10 36.25 41.73 9.05
CA LEU A 10 36.15 42.96 8.26
C LEU A 10 34.95 42.89 7.31
N SER A 11 34.02 43.80 7.56
CA SER A 11 32.95 44.23 6.67
C SER A 11 33.49 45.25 5.68
N LEU A 12 32.95 45.25 4.42
CA LEU A 12 32.88 46.50 3.65
C LEU A 12 31.75 46.42 2.60
N LEU A 13 31.01 47.50 2.59
CA LEU A 13 29.79 47.83 1.88
C LEU A 13 30.05 48.44 0.46
N LEU A 14 29.17 48.12 -0.48
CA LEU A 14 28.45 48.98 -1.48
C LEU A 14 29.20 50.10 -2.21
N PRO A 15 28.58 50.72 -3.27
CA PRO A 15 27.79 50.30 -4.47
C PRO A 15 28.35 50.94 -5.75
N PHE A 16 27.73 50.72 -6.94
CA PHE A 16 27.43 51.78 -7.92
C PHE A 16 26.63 51.28 -9.12
N ALA A 17 25.63 52.09 -9.46
CA ALA A 17 24.77 51.99 -10.61
C ALA A 17 25.38 52.79 -11.80
N LEU A 18 24.88 52.52 -13.03
CA LEU A 18 24.44 53.46 -14.08
C LEU A 18 24.50 52.73 -15.44
N ALA A 19 23.35 52.51 -16.08
CA ALA A 19 22.69 53.29 -17.13
C ALA A 19 23.49 53.50 -18.44
N GLY A 20 22.93 53.07 -19.56
CA GLY A 20 23.37 53.44 -20.89
C GLY A 20 22.50 52.84 -21.99
N ALA A 21 21.67 53.68 -22.60
CA ALA A 21 20.73 53.41 -23.68
C ALA A 21 21.43 53.30 -25.06
N GLY A 22 20.75 52.67 -26.05
CA GLY A 22 21.12 52.81 -27.44
C GLY A 22 20.29 51.98 -28.41
N CYS A 23 19.26 52.54 -28.94
CA CYS A 23 18.59 52.46 -30.27
C CYS A 23 18.84 51.30 -31.24
N GLY A 24 17.71 50.80 -31.78
CA GLY A 24 17.48 49.88 -32.91
C GLY A 24 17.84 50.46 -34.31
N PRO A 25 17.21 50.06 -35.43
CA PRO A 25 15.96 49.37 -35.72
C PRO A 25 16.08 48.28 -36.84
N GLY A 26 14.99 47.57 -37.14
CA GLY A 26 14.85 46.88 -38.42
C GLY A 26 13.78 45.78 -38.40
N ALA A 27 12.69 46.05 -39.04
CA ALA A 27 11.47 45.26 -39.20
C ALA A 27 11.64 44.03 -40.11
N GLU A 28 10.83 43.00 -39.87
CA GLU A 28 9.85 42.57 -40.88
C GLU A 28 8.88 41.53 -40.32
N GLN A 29 7.63 41.66 -40.74
CA GLN A 29 6.41 40.97 -40.30
C GLN A 29 6.32 39.56 -40.87
N ALA A 30 5.78 38.63 -40.09
CA ALA A 30 4.95 37.57 -40.63
C ALA A 30 3.76 37.36 -39.70
N GLU A 31 2.61 37.69 -40.20
CA GLU A 31 1.27 37.45 -39.63
C GLU A 31 1.06 35.94 -39.40
N ASN A 32 0.53 35.56 -38.25
CA ASN A 32 -0.31 34.38 -38.23
C ASN A 32 -1.44 34.49 -37.21
N ASN A 33 -2.60 34.21 -37.71
CA ASN A 33 -3.94 34.29 -37.19
C ASN A 33 -4.12 33.85 -35.75
N GLN A 34 -4.67 34.75 -34.98
CA GLN A 34 -5.37 34.44 -33.71
C GLN A 34 -6.82 34.05 -34.03
N ASN A 35 -7.23 32.85 -33.67
CA ASN A 35 -8.63 32.58 -33.37
C ASN A 35 -8.79 32.61 -31.86
N ASN A 36 -9.27 33.74 -31.36
CA ASN A 36 -9.81 33.89 -30.03
C ASN A 36 -11.23 33.31 -30.02
N GLU A 37 -11.48 32.22 -29.27
CA GLU A 37 -12.79 31.94 -28.71
C GLU A 37 -12.82 32.35 -27.24
N PRO A 38 -13.93 32.96 -26.77
CA PRO A 38 -13.98 33.54 -25.44
C PRO A 38 -14.10 32.44 -24.36
N ALA A 39 -13.21 32.49 -23.37
CA ALA A 39 -13.36 31.77 -22.14
C ALA A 39 -14.66 32.16 -21.44
N ALA A 40 -15.53 31.20 -21.19
CA ALA A 40 -16.73 31.39 -20.40
C ALA A 40 -16.33 31.75 -18.95
N GLU A 41 -16.66 32.97 -18.58
CA GLU A 41 -16.54 33.51 -17.24
C GLU A 41 -17.55 32.78 -16.34
N GLN A 42 -17.09 31.74 -15.61
CA GLN A 42 -17.87 31.14 -14.52
C GLN A 42 -17.84 32.11 -13.34
N ALA A 43 -18.97 32.74 -13.08
CA ALA A 43 -19.18 33.57 -11.92
C ALA A 43 -19.00 32.72 -10.65
N ALA A 44 -17.87 32.88 -9.98
CA ALA A 44 -17.63 32.39 -8.66
C ALA A 44 -18.52 33.15 -7.67
N VAL A 45 -19.56 32.50 -7.16
CA VAL A 45 -20.23 32.93 -5.94
C VAL A 45 -19.27 32.67 -4.79
N ALA A 46 -18.48 33.66 -4.43
CA ALA A 46 -17.65 33.62 -3.25
C ALA A 46 -18.54 33.64 -2.00
N SER A 47 -18.76 32.47 -1.39
CA SER A 47 -19.18 32.42 0.00
C SER A 47 -17.96 32.78 0.86
N THR A 48 -17.97 33.96 1.43
CA THR A 48 -16.99 34.38 2.45
C THR A 48 -17.34 33.72 3.79
N SER A 49 -17.20 32.40 3.91
CA SER A 49 -17.00 31.78 5.20
C SER A 49 -15.51 31.89 5.53
N ALA A 50 -15.19 32.39 6.73
CA ALA A 50 -13.83 32.47 7.19
C ALA A 50 -13.17 31.09 7.04
N ARG A 51 -12.07 31.01 6.27
CA ARG A 51 -11.29 29.78 6.14
C ARG A 51 -10.69 29.45 7.51
N THR A 52 -11.29 28.49 8.19
CA THR A 52 -10.71 27.84 9.35
C THR A 52 -10.10 26.53 8.87
N GLY A 53 -8.96 26.64 8.18
CA GLY A 53 -8.15 25.44 7.87
C GLY A 53 -7.69 24.83 9.18
N ALA A 54 -7.67 23.48 9.25
CA ALA A 54 -7.20 22.56 10.30
C ALA A 54 -6.82 23.17 11.66
N VAL A 55 -7.58 24.14 12.14
CA VAL A 55 -7.40 24.75 13.44
C VAL A 55 -8.00 23.78 14.44
N ALA A 56 -7.09 23.14 15.21
CA ALA A 56 -7.38 22.35 16.40
C ALA A 56 -8.21 21.08 16.18
N VAL A 57 -7.65 20.11 15.49
CA VAL A 57 -7.98 18.70 15.73
C VAL A 57 -7.30 18.34 17.04
N ASP A 58 -7.99 18.47 18.16
CA ASP A 58 -7.51 18.05 19.47
C ASP A 58 -7.93 16.61 19.79
N GLU A 59 -7.45 16.07 20.90
CA GLU A 59 -7.78 14.72 21.37
C GLU A 59 -9.29 14.49 21.51
N ALA A 60 -10.04 15.50 21.96
CA ALA A 60 -11.48 15.38 22.13
C ALA A 60 -12.22 15.24 20.80
N ARG A 61 -11.74 15.87 19.73
CA ARG A 61 -12.26 15.67 18.37
C ARG A 61 -11.84 14.33 17.79
N LEU A 62 -10.60 13.90 18.01
CA LEU A 62 -10.12 12.58 17.57
C LEU A 62 -10.94 11.45 18.20
N LEU A 63 -11.30 11.56 19.49
CA LEU A 63 -12.18 10.61 20.18
C LEU A 63 -13.59 10.54 19.58
N LYS A 64 -14.12 11.63 19.05
CA LYS A 64 -15.40 11.60 18.32
C LYS A 64 -15.24 10.94 16.95
N GLY A 65 -14.10 11.10 16.31
CA GLY A 65 -13.83 10.56 15.00
C GLY A 65 -14.92 10.93 13.99
N THR A 66 -15.47 9.95 13.29
CA THR A 66 -16.50 10.12 12.24
C THR A 66 -17.88 10.51 12.78
N GLU A 67 -18.11 10.58 14.10
CA GLU A 67 -19.30 11.21 14.69
C GLU A 67 -19.31 12.73 14.50
N ASP A 68 -18.12 13.35 14.32
CA ASP A 68 -18.02 14.72 13.84
C ASP A 68 -18.12 14.72 12.30
N PRO A 69 -19.22 15.19 11.70
CA PRO A 69 -19.41 15.13 10.25
C PRO A 69 -18.41 15.99 9.46
N ASN A 70 -17.72 16.92 10.15
CA ASN A 70 -16.70 17.79 9.57
C ASN A 70 -15.28 17.25 9.75
N LEU A 71 -15.14 15.99 10.15
CA LEU A 71 -13.86 15.40 10.47
C LEU A 71 -13.69 14.00 9.86
N TRP A 72 -12.57 13.81 9.19
CA TRP A 72 -11.94 12.53 8.87
C TRP A 72 -10.43 12.71 9.03
N ALA A 73 -9.95 12.73 10.28
CA ALA A 73 -8.57 13.11 10.62
C ALA A 73 -7.61 11.91 10.75
N HIS A 74 -8.16 10.70 10.91
CA HIS A 74 -7.42 9.45 10.96
C HIS A 74 -7.53 8.67 9.67
N TYR A 75 -6.58 7.77 9.45
CA TYR A 75 -6.59 6.85 8.31
C TYR A 75 -7.90 6.04 8.22
N GLY A 76 -8.37 5.49 9.32
CA GLY A 76 -9.63 4.73 9.42
C GLY A 76 -10.86 5.57 9.79
N GLY A 77 -10.72 6.89 9.90
CA GLY A 77 -11.80 7.83 10.25
C GLY A 77 -11.95 8.06 11.76
N SER A 78 -11.69 7.07 12.59
CA SER A 78 -11.76 7.11 14.06
C SER A 78 -10.75 6.15 14.66
N TYR A 79 -10.53 6.22 15.97
CA TYR A 79 -9.54 5.40 16.68
C TYR A 79 -9.73 3.90 16.50
N ASN A 80 -10.98 3.43 16.39
CA ASN A 80 -11.28 2.01 16.17
C ASN A 80 -10.95 1.51 14.75
N GLU A 81 -10.49 2.39 13.84
CA GLU A 81 -10.09 2.10 12.44
C GLU A 81 -11.19 1.38 11.61
N GLN A 82 -12.47 1.51 11.97
CA GLN A 82 -13.59 0.80 11.34
C GLN A 82 -13.92 1.28 9.94
N ARG A 83 -13.42 2.44 9.51
CA ARG A 83 -13.77 3.08 8.22
C ARG A 83 -15.27 3.15 7.99
N PHE A 84 -15.99 3.43 9.08
CA PHE A 84 -17.42 3.64 9.12
C PHE A 84 -17.74 5.08 9.43
N SER A 85 -18.70 5.66 8.70
CA SER A 85 -19.27 6.97 9.01
C SER A 85 -20.78 6.84 9.26
N PRO A 86 -21.34 7.44 10.31
CA PRO A 86 -22.77 7.42 10.57
C PRO A 86 -23.59 8.25 9.57
N LEU A 87 -22.95 9.02 8.67
CA LEU A 87 -23.64 9.82 7.65
C LEU A 87 -24.54 8.96 6.75
N ASP A 88 -25.77 9.39 6.52
CA ASP A 88 -26.82 8.65 5.84
C ASP A 88 -27.56 9.42 4.72
N LYS A 89 -27.19 10.68 4.47
CA LYS A 89 -27.82 11.50 3.40
C LYS A 89 -27.57 10.93 2.00
N ILE A 90 -26.43 10.26 1.79
CA ILE A 90 -26.18 9.40 0.63
C ILE A 90 -26.50 7.97 1.10
N ASN A 91 -27.52 7.36 0.49
CA ASN A 91 -28.04 6.07 0.93
C ASN A 91 -28.49 5.19 -0.26
N ALA A 92 -28.91 3.98 0.02
CA ALA A 92 -29.30 3.01 -1.00
C ALA A 92 -30.44 3.49 -1.92
N THR A 93 -31.26 4.48 -1.53
CA THR A 93 -32.37 4.99 -2.34
C THR A 93 -31.97 6.13 -3.29
N ASN A 94 -30.88 6.84 -3.04
CA ASN A 94 -30.46 8.00 -3.82
C ASN A 94 -29.04 7.91 -4.40
N VAL A 95 -28.27 6.89 -4.04
CA VAL A 95 -26.88 6.72 -4.52
C VAL A 95 -26.79 6.65 -6.05
N GLN A 96 -27.83 6.23 -6.74
CA GLN A 96 -27.93 6.24 -8.21
C GLN A 96 -27.83 7.65 -8.80
N SER A 97 -28.14 8.68 -8.02
CA SER A 97 -28.02 10.08 -8.40
C SER A 97 -26.70 10.71 -7.95
N LEU A 98 -25.76 9.89 -7.41
CA LEU A 98 -24.44 10.36 -7.02
C LEU A 98 -23.63 10.71 -8.27
N GLY A 99 -23.20 11.96 -8.37
CA GLY A 99 -22.40 12.46 -9.49
C GLY A 99 -21.18 13.21 -9.02
N LEU A 100 -20.25 13.44 -9.93
CA LEU A 100 -19.02 14.18 -9.65
C LEU A 100 -19.37 15.63 -9.32
N ALA A 101 -18.94 16.11 -8.14
CA ALA A 101 -19.05 17.52 -7.76
C ALA A 101 -17.90 18.32 -8.38
N TRP A 102 -16.67 17.78 -8.27
CA TRP A 102 -15.45 18.31 -8.86
C TRP A 102 -14.35 17.26 -8.89
N TYR A 103 -13.30 17.55 -9.66
CA TYR A 103 -12.05 16.80 -9.64
C TYR A 103 -10.85 17.74 -9.67
N ALA A 104 -9.69 17.26 -9.21
CA ALA A 104 -8.42 17.95 -9.30
C ALA A 104 -7.31 16.98 -9.71
N ASP A 105 -6.57 17.31 -10.78
CA ASP A 105 -5.45 16.49 -11.23
C ASP A 105 -4.23 16.70 -10.32
N TYR A 106 -3.52 15.61 -9.99
CA TYR A 106 -2.20 15.65 -9.38
C TYR A 106 -1.11 15.80 -10.44
N ASP A 107 0.08 16.22 -10.02
CA ASP A 107 1.21 16.35 -10.93
C ASP A 107 1.96 15.02 -11.12
N THR A 108 1.23 13.91 -11.11
CA THR A 108 1.76 12.54 -11.21
C THR A 108 0.76 11.59 -11.84
N ASN A 109 1.27 10.59 -12.54
CA ASN A 109 0.49 9.46 -13.07
C ASN A 109 0.78 8.14 -12.30
N GLN A 110 1.48 8.22 -11.18
CA GLN A 110 1.86 7.06 -10.36
C GLN A 110 0.65 6.50 -9.60
N ASN A 111 0.80 5.31 -9.02
CA ASN A 111 -0.22 4.71 -8.18
C ASN A 111 -0.48 5.57 -6.94
N GLN A 112 -1.76 5.78 -6.64
CA GLN A 112 -2.20 6.54 -5.48
C GLN A 112 -2.73 5.56 -4.43
N HIS A 113 -2.04 5.48 -3.27
CA HIS A 113 -2.39 4.58 -2.17
C HIS A 113 -2.92 5.33 -0.94
N GLY A 114 -2.61 6.63 -0.86
CA GLY A 114 -2.97 7.47 0.28
C GLY A 114 -4.47 7.74 0.35
N SER A 115 -5.12 7.26 1.44
CA SER A 115 -6.48 7.70 1.76
C SER A 115 -6.49 9.20 2.08
N PRO A 116 -7.43 9.98 1.52
CA PRO A 116 -7.53 11.39 1.86
C PRO A 116 -8.00 11.58 3.30
N LEU A 117 -7.71 12.76 3.87
CA LEU A 117 -8.30 13.26 5.10
C LEU A 117 -9.22 14.44 4.78
N PHE A 118 -10.20 14.68 5.63
CA PHE A 118 -11.04 15.87 5.59
C PHE A 118 -11.09 16.54 6.96
N VAL A 119 -10.77 17.85 6.99
CA VAL A 119 -10.82 18.65 8.21
C VAL A 119 -11.39 20.02 7.90
N ASP A 120 -12.56 20.33 8.44
CA ASP A 120 -13.18 21.67 8.43
C ASP A 120 -13.14 22.36 7.04
N GLY A 121 -13.52 21.65 5.99
CA GLY A 121 -13.59 22.17 4.62
C GLY A 121 -12.31 22.07 3.79
N VAL A 122 -11.27 21.40 4.31
CA VAL A 122 -10.04 21.12 3.56
C VAL A 122 -9.84 19.62 3.41
N ILE A 123 -9.54 19.17 2.19
CA ILE A 123 -9.10 17.81 1.91
C ILE A 123 -7.57 17.80 1.82
N TYR A 124 -6.93 16.94 2.63
CA TYR A 124 -5.50 16.67 2.58
C TYR A 124 -5.27 15.28 2.00
N VAL A 125 -4.27 15.12 1.16
CA VAL A 125 -3.94 13.82 0.58
C VAL A 125 -2.46 13.71 0.29
N SER A 126 -1.86 12.59 0.69
CA SER A 126 -0.54 12.19 0.25
C SER A 126 -0.63 11.43 -1.06
N THR A 127 0.31 11.70 -1.95
CA THR A 127 0.43 11.04 -3.24
C THR A 127 1.76 10.30 -3.34
N ALA A 128 1.99 9.63 -4.46
CA ALA A 128 3.27 8.98 -4.74
C ALA A 128 4.44 9.95 -4.49
N ARG A 129 5.57 9.43 -3.97
CA ARG A 129 6.80 10.18 -3.68
C ARG A 129 6.67 11.17 -2.52
N ASN A 130 5.73 10.92 -1.61
CA ASN A 130 5.49 11.75 -0.42
C ASN A 130 5.10 13.21 -0.74
N VAL A 131 4.51 13.46 -1.90
CA VAL A 131 3.92 14.78 -2.18
C VAL A 131 2.59 14.88 -1.45
N VAL A 132 2.36 15.99 -0.75
CA VAL A 132 1.10 16.25 -0.05
C VAL A 132 0.41 17.45 -0.69
N HIS A 133 -0.89 17.32 -0.92
CA HIS A 133 -1.75 18.40 -1.44
C HIS A 133 -2.84 18.73 -0.43
N ALA A 134 -3.20 20.01 -0.36
CA ALA A 134 -4.41 20.48 0.30
C ALA A 134 -5.34 21.12 -0.72
N PHE A 135 -6.63 20.76 -0.64
CA PHE A 135 -7.67 21.28 -1.53
C PHE A 135 -8.82 21.86 -0.71
N ALA A 136 -9.40 22.96 -1.18
CA ALA A 136 -10.69 23.44 -0.68
C ALA A 136 -11.77 22.41 -1.06
N ALA A 137 -12.41 21.77 -0.08
CA ALA A 137 -13.33 20.66 -0.31
C ALA A 137 -14.56 21.03 -1.12
N GLY A 138 -15.00 22.29 -1.07
CA GLY A 138 -16.17 22.78 -1.82
C GLY A 138 -15.91 23.05 -3.30
N SER A 139 -14.67 23.31 -3.70
CA SER A 139 -14.33 23.75 -5.07
C SER A 139 -13.27 22.92 -5.77
N GLY A 140 -12.45 22.17 -5.03
CA GLY A 140 -11.26 21.51 -5.57
C GLY A 140 -10.09 22.47 -5.86
N GLU A 141 -10.16 23.72 -5.42
CA GLU A 141 -9.04 24.64 -5.49
C GLU A 141 -7.86 24.11 -4.70
N ARG A 142 -6.68 24.00 -5.32
CA ARG A 142 -5.45 23.59 -4.65
C ARG A 142 -4.95 24.73 -3.78
N LEU A 143 -4.95 24.55 -2.47
CA LEU A 143 -4.53 25.56 -1.49
C LEU A 143 -3.01 25.63 -1.39
N TRP A 144 -2.38 24.46 -1.27
CA TRP A 144 -0.92 24.31 -1.25
C TRP A 144 -0.49 22.92 -1.70
N THR A 145 0.80 22.77 -1.98
CA THR A 145 1.46 21.51 -2.27
C THR A 145 2.81 21.48 -1.58
N HIS A 146 3.07 20.43 -0.79
CA HIS A 146 4.38 20.12 -0.25
C HIS A 146 5.04 19.06 -1.12
N THR A 147 6.25 19.35 -1.65
CA THR A 147 7.04 18.42 -2.46
C THR A 147 8.41 18.23 -1.81
N PRO A 148 8.64 17.14 -1.09
CA PRO A 148 9.90 16.92 -0.42
C PRO A 148 11.01 16.58 -1.41
N ILE A 149 12.24 16.97 -1.06
CA ILE A 149 13.44 16.45 -1.73
C ILE A 149 13.88 15.23 -0.93
N ILE A 150 13.66 14.05 -1.50
CA ILE A 150 14.01 12.78 -0.89
C ILE A 150 14.93 11.97 -1.81
N VAL A 151 15.82 11.17 -1.22
CA VAL A 151 16.51 10.09 -1.91
C VAL A 151 15.77 8.80 -1.56
N PRO A 152 14.80 8.36 -2.36
CA PRO A 152 13.97 7.23 -2.00
C PRO A 152 14.80 5.95 -1.97
N ASN A 153 14.49 5.06 -1.04
CA ASN A 153 14.99 3.69 -1.10
C ASN A 153 14.46 3.05 -2.41
N PRO A 154 15.33 2.62 -3.32
CA PRO A 154 14.91 2.11 -4.63
C PRO A 154 14.06 0.83 -4.53
N ASN A 155 14.12 0.14 -3.41
CA ASN A 155 13.51 -1.17 -3.23
C ASN A 155 12.00 -1.11 -2.94
N LEU A 156 11.50 -0.01 -2.35
CA LEU A 156 10.12 0.09 -1.84
C LEU A 156 9.15 0.86 -2.76
N GLY A 157 9.57 1.20 -3.96
CA GLY A 157 8.73 1.93 -4.90
C GLY A 157 8.43 3.36 -4.44
N LEU A 158 7.25 3.85 -4.76
CA LEU A 158 6.84 5.24 -4.50
C LEU A 158 5.60 5.31 -3.60
N VAL A 159 5.42 4.29 -2.73
CA VAL A 159 4.21 4.10 -1.92
C VAL A 159 4.17 5.04 -0.74
N ASN A 160 3.04 5.73 -0.58
CA ASN A 160 2.64 6.37 0.66
C ASN A 160 1.15 6.06 0.87
N ARG A 161 0.77 5.46 2.02
CA ARG A 161 -0.60 5.01 2.29
C ARG A 161 -1.47 6.04 2.96
N GLY A 162 -0.89 7.14 3.45
CA GLY A 162 -1.68 8.21 4.05
C GLY A 162 -0.89 9.10 5.00
N ILE A 163 -1.64 9.98 5.62
CA ILE A 163 -1.21 11.02 6.54
C ILE A 163 -2.15 11.03 7.74
N ALA A 164 -1.80 11.79 8.78
CA ALA A 164 -2.67 12.04 9.93
C ALA A 164 -2.73 13.55 10.21
N ALA A 165 -3.86 14.02 10.77
CA ALA A 165 -4.05 15.42 11.13
C ALA A 165 -4.25 15.55 12.64
N TYR A 166 -3.47 16.43 13.31
CA TYR A 166 -3.60 16.71 14.71
C TYR A 166 -2.94 18.06 15.05
N ASP A 167 -3.58 18.84 15.90
CA ASP A 167 -3.07 20.11 16.45
C ASP A 167 -2.49 21.08 15.40
N GLY A 168 -3.27 21.30 14.33
CA GLY A 168 -2.86 22.20 13.23
C GLY A 168 -1.74 21.67 12.34
N LYS A 169 -1.35 20.42 12.49
CA LYS A 169 -0.28 19.78 11.72
C LYS A 169 -0.77 18.58 10.92
N ILE A 170 -0.08 18.29 9.82
CA ILE A 170 -0.23 17.08 9.02
C ILE A 170 1.05 16.26 9.16
N TYR A 171 0.92 15.04 9.63
CA TYR A 171 2.04 14.12 9.85
C TYR A 171 2.15 13.13 8.71
N MET A 172 3.39 12.88 8.27
CA MET A 172 3.68 11.98 7.15
C MET A 172 4.98 11.21 7.38
N GLY A 173 4.93 9.89 7.21
CA GLY A 173 6.12 9.07 7.06
C GLY A 173 6.66 9.16 5.63
N ARG A 174 7.99 9.23 5.48
CA ARG A 174 8.67 9.40 4.19
C ARG A 174 9.43 8.16 3.74
N LEU A 175 9.64 8.06 2.43
CA LEU A 175 10.36 6.94 1.81
C LEU A 175 11.87 6.91 2.15
N ASP A 176 12.42 7.97 2.67
CA ASP A 176 13.78 8.06 3.22
C ASP A 176 13.85 7.86 4.74
N ALA A 177 12.84 7.20 5.31
CA ALA A 177 12.72 6.89 6.73
C ALA A 177 12.69 8.11 7.65
N HIS A 178 12.16 9.24 7.19
CA HIS A 178 11.89 10.40 8.00
C HIS A 178 10.41 10.47 8.39
N LEU A 179 10.12 10.99 9.57
CA LEU A 179 8.79 11.43 9.99
C LEU A 179 8.78 12.96 9.99
N VAL A 180 7.76 13.55 9.34
CA VAL A 180 7.65 15.02 9.23
C VAL A 180 6.29 15.50 9.70
N ALA A 181 6.26 16.71 10.28
CA ALA A 181 5.05 17.47 10.50
C ALA A 181 5.04 18.70 9.59
N LEU A 182 3.94 18.91 8.90
CA LEU A 182 3.67 20.07 8.05
C LEU A 182 2.64 20.96 8.74
N ASP A 183 2.80 22.26 8.67
CA ASP A 183 1.72 23.19 9.01
C ASP A 183 0.53 22.97 8.08
N ALA A 184 -0.64 22.69 8.64
CA ALA A 184 -1.81 22.30 7.87
C ALA A 184 -2.38 23.43 6.98
N ASN A 185 -2.05 24.71 7.26
CA ASN A 185 -2.50 25.86 6.48
C ASN A 185 -1.56 26.19 5.32
N THR A 186 -0.26 25.95 5.48
CA THR A 186 0.78 26.39 4.54
C THR A 186 1.49 25.25 3.82
N GLY A 187 1.52 24.04 4.42
CA GLY A 187 2.30 22.91 3.91
C GLY A 187 3.81 23.04 4.17
N GLU A 188 4.25 24.02 4.95
CA GLU A 188 5.64 24.18 5.36
C GLU A 188 6.02 23.15 6.43
N GLU A 189 7.26 22.63 6.39
CA GLU A 189 7.77 21.70 7.42
C GLU A 189 7.91 22.42 8.76
N VAL A 190 7.23 21.92 9.80
CA VAL A 190 7.36 22.38 11.20
C VAL A 190 8.54 21.70 11.86
N TRP A 191 8.63 20.39 11.70
CA TRP A 191 9.76 19.58 12.11
C TRP A 191 9.95 18.37 11.19
N ASN A 192 11.16 17.78 11.24
CA ASN A 192 11.57 16.68 10.36
C ASN A 192 12.58 15.81 11.13
N THR A 193 12.17 14.59 11.47
CA THR A 193 12.93 13.66 12.29
C THR A 193 13.40 12.46 11.49
N ASP A 194 14.71 12.17 11.50
CA ASP A 194 15.28 10.92 11.01
C ASP A 194 14.94 9.80 11.99
N THR A 195 14.08 8.87 11.58
CA THR A 195 13.61 7.78 12.45
C THR A 195 14.62 6.64 12.59
N VAL A 196 15.70 6.64 11.81
CA VAL A 196 16.79 5.64 11.87
C VAL A 196 18.15 6.32 11.92
N PRO A 197 18.40 7.20 12.93
CA PRO A 197 19.64 7.96 13.00
C PRO A 197 20.86 7.05 13.20
N GLU A 198 22.05 7.57 12.90
CA GLU A 198 23.31 6.83 13.05
C GLU A 198 23.56 6.35 14.49
N SER A 199 22.98 7.05 15.48
CA SER A 199 23.06 6.69 16.89
C SER A 199 22.47 5.32 17.23
N LEU A 200 21.60 4.78 16.39
CA LEU A 200 21.06 3.42 16.53
C LEU A 200 22.07 2.32 16.16
N GLY A 201 23.22 2.67 15.58
CA GLY A 201 24.28 1.71 15.26
C GLY A 201 23.94 0.69 14.17
N LEU A 202 22.95 0.98 13.32
CA LEU A 202 22.45 0.06 12.28
C LEU A 202 23.39 -0.08 11.08
N GLY A 203 24.44 0.74 10.97
CA GLY A 203 25.40 0.69 9.87
C GLY A 203 24.74 0.79 8.48
N ASP A 204 25.12 -0.09 7.55
CA ASP A 204 24.57 -0.12 6.19
C ASP A 204 23.10 -0.58 6.13
N MET A 205 22.61 -1.28 7.14
CA MET A 205 21.20 -1.66 7.26
C MET A 205 20.28 -0.43 7.26
N ARG A 206 20.75 0.72 7.75
CA ARG A 206 20.02 1.99 7.73
C ARG A 206 19.48 2.35 6.34
N LYS A 207 20.20 2.00 5.28
CA LYS A 207 19.83 2.29 3.88
C LYS A 207 18.65 1.44 3.39
N GLN A 208 18.26 0.40 4.13
CA GLN A 208 17.17 -0.49 3.77
C GLN A 208 15.81 -0.01 4.30
N TYR A 209 15.81 0.94 5.24
CA TYR A 209 14.59 1.44 5.83
C TYR A 209 13.85 2.46 4.96
N SER A 210 12.54 2.41 5.08
CA SER A 210 11.60 3.35 4.49
C SER A 210 10.36 3.41 5.38
N ILE A 211 9.50 4.41 5.21
CA ILE A 211 8.19 4.45 5.84
C ILE A 211 7.12 4.55 4.76
N THR A 212 6.20 3.60 4.75
CA THR A 212 5.11 3.52 3.77
C THR A 212 3.73 3.62 4.39
N MET A 213 3.60 3.41 5.70
CA MET A 213 2.34 3.46 6.43
C MET A 213 1.87 4.90 6.67
N ALA A 214 0.56 5.05 6.92
CA ALA A 214 0.00 6.28 7.48
C ALA A 214 0.30 6.35 8.98
N PRO A 215 0.78 7.49 9.52
CA PRO A 215 0.94 7.67 10.96
C PRO A 215 -0.39 7.51 11.71
N ARG A 216 -0.32 7.08 12.98
CA ARG A 216 -1.44 7.16 13.93
C ARG A 216 -1.10 8.21 15.00
N VAL A 217 -2.10 8.98 15.42
CA VAL A 217 -1.89 10.04 16.42
C VAL A 217 -2.87 9.83 17.57
N ALA A 218 -2.35 9.75 18.77
CA ALA A 218 -3.14 9.71 20.00
C ALA A 218 -2.27 10.18 21.19
N LYS A 219 -2.91 10.72 22.22
CA LYS A 219 -2.24 11.11 23.48
C LYS A 219 -1.04 12.05 23.27
N GLY A 220 -1.13 12.96 22.26
CA GLY A 220 -0.04 13.88 21.92
C GLY A 220 1.20 13.21 21.29
N LYS A 221 1.08 11.98 20.82
CA LYS A 221 2.17 11.22 20.17
C LYS A 221 1.79 10.80 18.74
N VAL A 222 2.80 10.66 17.90
CA VAL A 222 2.70 10.11 16.54
C VAL A 222 3.34 8.74 16.55
N PHE A 223 2.56 7.69 16.27
CA PHE A 223 3.04 6.31 16.19
C PHE A 223 3.35 5.97 14.72
N ILE A 224 4.53 5.43 14.49
CA ILE A 224 4.99 5.07 13.15
C ILE A 224 5.95 3.88 13.22
N GLY A 225 5.92 3.01 12.20
CA GLY A 225 6.82 1.89 12.05
C GLY A 225 7.60 1.93 10.74
N GLY A 226 8.63 1.10 10.65
CA GLY A 226 9.51 1.01 9.49
C GLY A 226 9.13 -0.11 8.52
N SER A 227 9.40 0.12 7.24
CA SER A 227 9.33 -0.87 6.15
C SER A 227 10.75 -1.29 5.74
N GLY A 228 10.88 -2.39 4.99
CA GLY A 228 12.14 -2.84 4.39
C GLY A 228 12.57 -4.24 4.82
N GLY A 229 11.66 -5.04 5.36
CA GLY A 229 11.93 -6.41 5.79
C GLY A 229 12.61 -7.23 4.70
N GLU A 230 12.10 -7.24 3.47
CA GLU A 230 12.65 -7.97 2.33
C GLU A 230 14.06 -7.52 1.91
N PHE A 231 14.51 -6.39 2.43
CA PHE A 231 15.81 -5.79 2.08
C PHE A 231 16.80 -5.82 3.23
N GLY A 232 16.44 -6.49 4.34
CA GLY A 232 17.30 -6.66 5.50
C GLY A 232 17.12 -5.60 6.58
N ALA A 233 15.94 -4.96 6.67
CA ALA A 233 15.60 -4.10 7.79
C ALA A 233 15.11 -4.91 8.99
N ARG A 234 15.51 -4.51 10.20
CA ARG A 234 15.00 -5.00 11.48
C ARG A 234 13.71 -4.27 11.84
N GLY A 235 12.67 -4.98 12.22
CA GLY A 235 11.36 -4.40 12.51
C GLY A 235 11.34 -3.55 13.78
N TRP A 236 10.58 -2.46 13.73
CA TRP A 236 10.33 -1.56 14.85
C TRP A 236 9.05 -0.76 14.66
N ILE A 237 8.49 -0.30 15.81
CA ILE A 237 7.52 0.79 15.89
C ILE A 237 8.00 1.77 16.97
N ALA A 238 7.70 3.06 16.82
CA ALA A 238 8.08 4.09 17.78
C ALA A 238 6.99 5.15 17.92
N ALA A 239 7.00 5.83 19.07
CA ALA A 239 6.21 7.01 19.31
C ALA A 239 7.12 8.25 19.30
N PHE A 240 6.62 9.30 18.66
CA PHE A 240 7.26 10.60 18.61
C PHE A 240 6.33 11.65 19.20
N ASP A 241 6.87 12.58 19.97
CA ASP A 241 6.10 13.72 20.48
C ASP A 241 5.54 14.54 19.31
N ALA A 242 4.24 14.75 19.28
CA ALA A 242 3.56 15.39 18.16
C ALA A 242 3.94 16.87 17.98
N GLU A 243 4.38 17.55 19.04
CA GLU A 243 4.78 18.97 18.97
C GLU A 243 6.21 19.13 18.49
N THR A 244 7.13 18.29 18.98
CA THR A 244 8.57 18.46 18.79
C THR A 244 9.20 17.50 17.78
N GLY A 245 8.57 16.34 17.54
CA GLY A 245 9.12 15.26 16.75
C GLY A 245 10.22 14.46 17.46
N GLU A 246 10.43 14.67 18.76
CA GLU A 246 11.38 13.89 19.55
C GLU A 246 10.83 12.48 19.81
N GLU A 247 11.71 11.46 19.70
CA GLU A 247 11.33 10.07 19.98
C GLU A 247 11.05 9.88 21.47
N ALA A 248 9.81 9.47 21.82
CA ALA A 248 9.39 9.19 23.17
C ALA A 248 9.79 7.77 23.60
N TRP A 249 9.55 6.80 22.73
CA TRP A 249 9.93 5.40 22.94
C TRP A 249 10.01 4.64 21.62
N ARG A 250 10.72 3.51 21.64
CA ARG A 250 10.87 2.58 20.52
C ARG A 250 10.70 1.14 20.99
N PHE A 251 9.93 0.36 20.21
CA PHE A 251 9.73 -1.07 20.38
C PHE A 251 10.37 -1.80 19.20
N TRP A 252 11.40 -2.61 19.45
CA TRP A 252 11.98 -3.50 18.46
C TRP A 252 11.17 -4.80 18.40
N THR A 253 10.82 -5.27 17.22
CA THR A 253 9.96 -6.46 17.02
C THR A 253 10.76 -7.76 16.86
N VAL A 254 12.05 -7.67 16.61
CA VAL A 254 12.95 -8.82 16.39
C VAL A 254 14.22 -8.63 17.22
N PRO A 255 14.73 -9.71 17.86
CA PRO A 255 15.99 -9.64 18.61
C PRO A 255 17.16 -9.26 17.72
N GLU A 256 18.17 -8.65 18.32
CA GLU A 256 19.45 -8.34 17.69
C GLU A 256 20.50 -9.39 18.07
N ASP A 257 21.76 -9.13 17.70
CA ASP A 257 22.92 -9.90 18.11
C ASP A 257 22.88 -10.15 19.63
N PRO A 258 22.79 -11.41 20.09
CA PRO A 258 22.72 -11.74 21.51
C PRO A 258 23.89 -11.19 22.32
N ALA A 259 25.06 -10.93 21.67
CA ALA A 259 26.21 -10.35 22.33
C ALA A 259 25.99 -8.87 22.77
N LYS A 260 25.00 -8.19 22.19
CA LYS A 260 24.63 -6.81 22.59
C LYS A 260 23.65 -6.77 23.76
N GLY A 261 23.01 -7.92 24.08
CA GLY A 261 21.97 -8.01 25.11
C GLY A 261 20.66 -7.31 24.69
N TYR A 262 19.69 -7.33 25.59
CA TYR A 262 18.33 -6.81 25.38
C TYR A 262 17.94 -5.77 26.44
N GLU A 263 18.92 -5.12 27.03
CA GLU A 263 18.73 -4.17 28.13
C GLU A 263 17.72 -3.08 27.79
N GLY A 264 16.75 -2.89 28.68
CA GLY A 264 15.66 -1.93 28.50
C GLY A 264 14.47 -2.43 27.67
N GLN A 265 14.54 -3.63 27.04
CA GLN A 265 13.45 -4.23 26.28
C GLN A 265 13.23 -5.70 26.63
N PRO A 266 12.59 -6.00 27.80
CA PRO A 266 12.45 -7.38 28.30
C PRO A 266 11.72 -8.35 27.36
N HIS A 267 10.81 -7.85 26.51
CA HIS A 267 10.11 -8.65 25.53
C HIS A 267 11.05 -9.30 24.50
N LEU A 268 12.22 -8.69 24.24
CA LEU A 268 13.21 -9.27 23.34
C LEU A 268 13.91 -10.48 23.92
N GLU A 269 13.97 -10.65 25.26
CA GLU A 269 14.46 -11.88 25.89
C GLU A 269 13.49 -13.05 25.60
N VAL A 270 12.18 -12.76 25.65
CA VAL A 270 11.15 -13.73 25.29
C VAL A 270 11.24 -14.11 23.82
N ALA A 271 11.41 -13.11 22.96
CA ALA A 271 11.56 -13.33 21.53
C ALA A 271 12.82 -14.15 21.21
N ALA A 272 13.97 -13.79 21.79
CA ALA A 272 15.25 -14.45 21.54
C ALA A 272 15.23 -15.95 21.81
N ALA A 273 14.44 -16.40 22.80
CA ALA A 273 14.27 -17.83 23.08
C ALA A 273 13.60 -18.63 21.93
N THR A 274 13.09 -17.97 20.91
CA THR A 274 12.42 -18.55 19.74
C THR A 274 13.20 -18.36 18.44
N TRP A 275 14.44 -17.90 18.53
CA TRP A 275 15.37 -17.71 17.43
C TRP A 275 16.60 -18.61 17.61
N PRO A 276 17.29 -19.00 16.53
CA PRO A 276 18.45 -19.88 16.64
C PRO A 276 19.64 -19.18 17.27
N ASP A 277 20.43 -19.94 18.03
CA ASP A 277 21.64 -19.45 18.71
C ASP A 277 22.86 -19.37 17.78
N ASP A 278 22.89 -20.16 16.70
CA ASP A 278 24.06 -20.37 15.82
C ASP A 278 23.92 -19.76 14.42
N ILE A 279 22.78 -19.14 14.10
CA ILE A 279 22.52 -18.42 12.84
C ILE A 279 22.53 -16.91 13.10
N GLU A 280 23.39 -16.18 12.41
CA GLU A 280 23.51 -14.74 12.55
C GLU A 280 22.42 -14.00 11.73
N TYR A 281 21.12 -14.34 11.95
CA TYR A 281 19.97 -13.77 11.24
C TYR A 281 19.91 -12.23 11.33
N TRP A 282 20.41 -11.66 12.41
CA TRP A 282 20.44 -10.19 12.62
C TRP A 282 21.27 -9.45 11.57
N LYS A 283 22.21 -10.12 10.91
CA LYS A 283 22.95 -9.53 9.77
C LYS A 283 22.04 -9.21 8.58
N TYR A 284 20.90 -9.86 8.50
CA TYR A 284 19.87 -9.68 7.48
C TYR A 284 18.60 -9.02 8.05
N GLY A 285 18.70 -8.42 9.23
CA GLY A 285 17.62 -7.70 9.90
C GLY A 285 16.58 -8.57 10.60
N GLY A 286 16.41 -9.83 10.21
CA GLY A 286 15.41 -10.75 10.79
C GLY A 286 13.96 -10.48 10.38
N GLY A 287 13.63 -9.33 9.81
CA GLY A 287 12.28 -8.96 9.38
C GLY A 287 11.40 -8.38 10.49
N GLY A 288 10.13 -8.77 10.55
CA GLY A 288 9.17 -8.30 11.55
C GLY A 288 8.82 -6.81 11.44
N THR A 289 8.96 -6.21 10.25
CA THR A 289 8.76 -4.77 10.04
C THR A 289 7.29 -4.37 10.21
N VAL A 290 7.04 -3.20 10.83
CA VAL A 290 5.71 -2.62 11.01
C VAL A 290 5.47 -1.61 9.87
N TRP A 291 5.12 -2.13 8.69
CA TRP A 291 5.05 -1.31 7.47
C TRP A 291 3.64 -0.79 7.13
N ASP A 292 2.63 -1.24 7.86
CA ASP A 292 1.25 -0.74 7.83
C ASP A 292 0.56 -1.09 9.15
N ALA A 293 -0.70 -0.68 9.27
CA ALA A 293 -1.63 -0.90 10.36
C ALA A 293 -1.12 -0.55 11.78
N GLY A 294 -1.95 0.13 12.49
CA GLY A 294 -1.83 0.42 13.91
C GLY A 294 -3.18 0.95 14.37
N VAL A 295 -3.60 0.57 15.55
CA VAL A 295 -4.88 0.95 16.16
C VAL A 295 -4.61 1.37 17.59
N TYR A 296 -4.83 2.63 17.92
CA TYR A 296 -4.96 3.03 19.31
C TYR A 296 -6.40 2.82 19.75
N ASP A 297 -6.60 2.11 20.83
CA ASP A 297 -7.91 1.83 21.36
C ASP A 297 -8.13 2.53 22.72
N PRO A 298 -8.99 3.55 22.79
CA PRO A 298 -9.23 4.28 24.02
C PRO A 298 -10.02 3.48 25.09
N VAL A 299 -10.62 2.33 24.71
CA VAL A 299 -11.34 1.47 25.67
C VAL A 299 -10.38 0.68 26.53
N THR A 300 -9.36 0.11 25.94
CA THR A 300 -8.32 -0.66 26.64
C THR A 300 -7.11 0.19 27.01
N ASP A 301 -6.98 1.38 26.44
CA ASP A 301 -5.79 2.25 26.47
C ASP A 301 -4.54 1.53 25.96
N LEU A 302 -4.68 0.76 24.86
CA LEU A 302 -3.59 0.02 24.23
C LEU A 302 -3.39 0.46 22.76
N LEU A 303 -2.15 0.31 22.30
CA LEU A 303 -1.79 0.43 20.88
C LEU A 303 -1.56 -0.98 20.33
N TYR A 304 -2.37 -1.38 19.35
CA TYR A 304 -2.20 -2.63 18.58
C TYR A 304 -1.49 -2.36 17.27
N PHE A 305 -0.60 -3.27 16.88
CA PHE A 305 0.03 -3.25 15.57
C PHE A 305 0.42 -4.65 15.11
N GLY A 306 0.49 -4.82 13.79
CA GLY A 306 0.94 -6.06 13.18
C GLY A 306 2.39 -6.00 12.78
N THR A 307 3.06 -7.14 12.74
CA THR A 307 4.44 -7.30 12.28
C THR A 307 4.50 -8.09 10.98
N GLY A 308 5.48 -7.78 10.16
CA GLY A 308 5.71 -8.39 8.87
C GLY A 308 6.37 -9.76 8.93
N ASN A 309 6.67 -10.27 7.76
CA ASN A 309 7.36 -11.53 7.52
C ASN A 309 8.76 -11.60 8.17
N GLY A 310 9.26 -12.83 8.32
CA GLY A 310 10.65 -13.09 8.67
C GLY A 310 11.62 -12.91 7.49
N THR A 311 12.87 -12.55 7.75
CA THR A 311 13.91 -12.37 6.72
C THR A 311 15.16 -13.17 7.06
N PRO A 312 15.62 -14.06 6.19
CA PRO A 312 15.01 -14.54 4.92
C PRO A 312 13.60 -15.11 5.06
N TRP A 313 12.78 -15.09 3.97
CA TRP A 313 11.42 -15.64 4.02
C TRP A 313 11.39 -17.12 4.42
N ASN A 314 12.23 -17.94 3.79
CA ASN A 314 12.32 -19.37 4.09
C ASN A 314 12.86 -19.56 5.51
N ARG A 315 12.02 -20.14 6.40
CA ARG A 315 12.39 -20.43 7.79
C ARG A 315 13.63 -21.32 7.86
N GLU A 316 13.75 -22.36 7.05
CA GLU A 316 14.89 -23.28 7.01
C GLU A 316 16.24 -22.57 6.85
N MET A 317 16.27 -21.40 6.19
CA MET A 317 17.48 -20.58 6.04
C MET A 317 17.70 -19.62 7.21
N ARG A 318 16.64 -19.24 7.90
CA ARG A 318 16.64 -18.29 9.01
C ARG A 318 16.76 -19.00 10.34
N ASP A 319 16.11 -20.15 10.47
CA ASP A 319 15.98 -20.92 11.69
C ASP A 319 15.68 -22.41 11.36
N PRO A 320 16.71 -23.24 11.13
CA PRO A 320 16.53 -24.65 10.82
C PRO A 320 16.07 -25.47 12.03
N ASP A 321 16.06 -24.91 13.24
CA ASP A 321 15.64 -25.57 14.49
C ASP A 321 14.14 -25.42 14.76
N ASP A 322 13.37 -24.98 13.76
CA ASP A 322 11.90 -24.86 13.81
C ASP A 322 11.35 -23.83 14.81
N GLY A 323 12.12 -22.81 15.15
CA GLY A 323 11.70 -21.75 16.05
C GLY A 323 10.51 -20.95 15.54
N ASP A 324 9.76 -20.34 16.45
CA ASP A 324 8.60 -19.51 16.15
C ASP A 324 8.99 -18.11 15.63
N ASN A 325 10.23 -17.68 15.87
CA ASN A 325 10.80 -16.41 15.47
C ASN A 325 9.95 -15.19 15.91
N LEU A 326 9.65 -15.09 17.20
CA LEU A 326 8.90 -13.94 17.72
C LEU A 326 9.69 -12.62 17.52
N PHE A 327 9.03 -11.55 17.04
CA PHE A 327 7.59 -11.43 16.80
C PHE A 327 7.28 -11.26 15.30
N VAL A 328 7.78 -12.11 14.42
CA VAL A 328 7.34 -12.06 13.01
C VAL A 328 5.88 -12.50 12.91
N ALA A 329 5.14 -11.98 11.94
CA ALA A 329 3.75 -12.35 11.63
C ALA A 329 2.84 -12.40 12.87
N SER A 330 2.92 -11.38 13.71
CA SER A 330 2.23 -11.27 15.01
C SER A 330 1.42 -10.01 15.14
N ILE A 331 0.33 -10.06 15.88
CA ILE A 331 -0.35 -8.88 16.44
C ILE A 331 0.24 -8.65 17.84
N ILE A 332 0.60 -7.41 18.13
CA ILE A 332 1.22 -7.01 19.40
C ILE A 332 0.42 -5.86 19.99
N ALA A 333 0.23 -5.88 21.31
CA ALA A 333 -0.31 -4.78 22.10
C ALA A 333 0.76 -4.22 23.02
N VAL A 334 0.87 -2.89 23.04
CA VAL A 334 1.76 -2.15 23.93
C VAL A 334 1.02 -1.02 24.63
N ASP A 335 1.55 -0.60 25.76
CA ASP A 335 1.16 0.66 26.41
C ASP A 335 1.55 1.84 25.50
N PRO A 336 0.62 2.72 25.09
CA PRO A 336 0.90 3.80 24.16
C PRO A 336 1.77 4.92 24.74
N ASP A 337 1.85 5.02 26.06
CA ASP A 337 2.65 6.06 26.73
C ASP A 337 4.11 5.67 26.87
N THR A 338 4.39 4.39 27.09
CA THR A 338 5.72 3.87 27.42
C THR A 338 6.33 2.95 26.38
N GLY A 339 5.49 2.34 25.51
CA GLY A 339 5.91 1.28 24.58
C GLY A 339 6.14 -0.06 25.28
N GLU A 340 5.75 -0.21 26.56
CA GLU A 340 5.86 -1.49 27.27
C GLU A 340 4.95 -2.55 26.65
N TYR A 341 5.51 -3.77 26.46
CA TYR A 341 4.80 -4.92 25.96
C TYR A 341 3.69 -5.36 26.93
N VAL A 342 2.49 -5.65 26.37
CA VAL A 342 1.34 -6.14 27.12
C VAL A 342 1.00 -7.58 26.73
N TRP A 343 0.71 -7.84 25.44
CA TRP A 343 0.42 -9.17 24.93
C TRP A 343 0.74 -9.27 23.43
N HIS A 344 0.83 -10.48 22.93
CA HIS A 344 0.88 -10.77 21.49
C HIS A 344 0.04 -11.99 21.13
N TYR A 345 -0.35 -12.07 19.88
CA TYR A 345 -0.87 -13.27 19.23
C TYR A 345 -0.11 -13.49 17.92
N GLN A 346 0.60 -14.61 17.80
CA GLN A 346 1.34 -14.93 16.58
C GLN A 346 0.46 -15.73 15.62
N GLU A 347 0.11 -15.12 14.49
CA GLU A 347 -0.78 -15.71 13.50
C GLU A 347 -0.12 -16.78 12.66
N THR A 348 1.17 -16.62 12.40
CA THR A 348 1.95 -17.52 11.55
C THR A 348 3.33 -17.77 12.19
N PRO A 349 3.42 -18.70 13.16
CA PRO A 349 4.70 -19.03 13.79
C PRO A 349 5.75 -19.47 12.79
N GLY A 350 6.97 -18.90 12.85
CA GLY A 350 8.06 -19.21 11.94
C GLY A 350 7.69 -19.01 10.46
N ASP A 351 6.99 -17.92 10.12
CA ASP A 351 6.49 -17.64 8.76
C ASP A 351 7.54 -17.92 7.67
N SER A 352 7.10 -18.60 6.61
CA SER A 352 7.90 -18.91 5.40
C SER A 352 7.27 -18.44 4.10
N TRP A 353 6.11 -17.76 4.15
CA TRP A 353 5.24 -17.51 3.01
C TRP A 353 4.98 -16.05 2.72
N ASP A 354 5.62 -15.13 3.49
CA ASP A 354 5.34 -13.71 3.44
C ASP A 354 3.93 -13.39 3.98
N TYR A 355 3.55 -14.04 5.08
CA TYR A 355 2.25 -13.84 5.71
C TYR A 355 2.30 -12.76 6.81
N ASP A 356 2.57 -11.55 6.38
CA ASP A 356 2.54 -10.38 7.26
C ASP A 356 1.24 -10.29 8.06
N ALA A 357 1.32 -10.00 9.36
CA ALA A 357 0.18 -9.63 10.20
C ALA A 357 -0.12 -8.13 10.17
N VAL A 358 0.35 -7.39 9.17
CA VAL A 358 0.20 -5.92 9.06
C VAL A 358 -1.02 -5.48 8.24
N SER A 359 -1.91 -6.40 7.87
CA SER A 359 -3.20 -6.03 7.28
C SER A 359 -3.96 -5.09 8.22
N PRO A 360 -4.76 -4.15 7.71
CA PRO A 360 -5.53 -3.26 8.57
C PRO A 360 -6.44 -4.03 9.53
N MET A 361 -6.25 -3.76 10.82
CA MET A 361 -7.06 -4.30 11.91
C MET A 361 -7.99 -3.19 12.45
N MET A 362 -9.00 -3.59 13.22
CA MET A 362 -9.95 -2.67 13.84
C MET A 362 -10.44 -3.22 15.17
N THR A 363 -10.94 -2.34 16.05
CA THR A 363 -11.62 -2.76 17.27
C THR A 363 -13.15 -2.62 17.14
N ALA A 364 -13.90 -3.50 17.79
CA ALA A 364 -15.35 -3.49 17.78
C ALA A 364 -15.93 -4.14 19.05
N ASP A 365 -17.14 -3.73 19.42
CA ASP A 365 -17.93 -4.40 20.44
C ASP A 365 -18.88 -5.41 19.77
N LEU A 366 -18.76 -6.69 20.10
CA LEU A 366 -19.54 -7.78 19.53
C LEU A 366 -20.28 -8.57 20.62
N ASP A 367 -21.47 -9.04 20.30
CA ASP A 367 -22.28 -9.91 21.16
C ASP A 367 -22.10 -11.36 20.77
N PHE A 368 -21.43 -12.12 21.64
CA PHE A 368 -21.28 -13.57 21.52
C PHE A 368 -22.29 -14.27 22.45
N ASN A 369 -23.50 -14.55 21.93
CA ASN A 369 -24.57 -15.25 22.67
C ASN A 369 -24.98 -14.55 23.97
N GLY A 370 -25.13 -13.24 23.95
CA GLY A 370 -25.52 -12.41 25.10
C GLY A 370 -24.33 -11.96 25.96
N THR A 371 -23.11 -12.25 25.56
CA THR A 371 -21.90 -11.74 26.21
C THR A 371 -21.22 -10.72 25.30
N GLN A 372 -21.19 -9.46 25.72
CA GLN A 372 -20.46 -8.40 25.02
C GLN A 372 -18.96 -8.60 25.21
N ARG A 373 -18.21 -8.58 24.11
CA ARG A 373 -16.73 -8.63 24.09
C ARG A 373 -16.22 -7.45 23.26
N HIS A 374 -15.23 -6.76 23.78
CA HIS A 374 -14.44 -5.79 23.01
C HIS A 374 -13.31 -6.54 22.34
N VAL A 375 -13.23 -6.46 21.01
CA VAL A 375 -12.38 -7.36 20.23
C VAL A 375 -11.54 -6.61 19.20
N VAL A 376 -10.38 -7.20 18.87
CA VAL A 376 -9.62 -6.89 17.66
C VAL A 376 -10.09 -7.82 16.55
N LEU A 377 -10.48 -7.23 15.41
CA LEU A 377 -10.87 -7.92 14.18
C LEU A 377 -9.73 -7.81 13.18
N HIS A 378 -9.21 -8.94 12.72
CA HIS A 378 -8.09 -8.93 11.78
C HIS A 378 -8.25 -9.98 10.66
N PRO A 379 -8.69 -9.56 9.45
CA PRO A 379 -8.58 -10.40 8.26
C PRO A 379 -7.12 -10.39 7.78
N SER A 380 -6.43 -11.48 8.02
CA SER A 380 -4.99 -11.59 7.83
C SER A 380 -4.60 -11.94 6.38
N LYS A 381 -3.38 -11.58 6.02
CA LYS A 381 -2.74 -11.93 4.76
C LYS A 381 -2.69 -13.45 4.54
N ASN A 382 -2.59 -14.25 5.60
CA ASN A 382 -2.56 -15.71 5.58
C ASN A 382 -3.90 -16.39 5.23
N GLY A 383 -4.96 -15.59 5.01
CA GLY A 383 -6.28 -16.08 4.60
C GLY A 383 -7.25 -16.40 5.74
N MET A 384 -6.83 -16.15 6.98
CA MET A 384 -7.63 -16.38 8.18
C MET A 384 -8.20 -15.07 8.73
N MET A 385 -9.46 -15.10 9.17
CA MET A 385 -10.09 -14.04 9.93
C MET A 385 -9.94 -14.32 11.42
N TYR A 386 -9.15 -13.51 12.11
CA TYR A 386 -8.94 -13.61 13.55
C TYR A 386 -9.84 -12.65 14.32
N VAL A 387 -10.38 -13.16 15.42
CA VAL A 387 -11.10 -12.36 16.42
C VAL A 387 -10.41 -12.59 17.76
N LEU A 388 -9.80 -11.55 18.31
CA LEU A 388 -9.06 -11.59 19.57
C LEU A 388 -9.76 -10.73 20.61
N ASP A 389 -9.73 -11.13 21.87
CA ASP A 389 -10.08 -10.25 22.98
C ASP A 389 -9.10 -9.07 23.04
N ALA A 390 -9.58 -7.87 23.01
CA ALA A 390 -8.75 -6.68 22.88
C ALA A 390 -7.83 -6.44 24.09
N ALA A 391 -8.31 -6.78 25.29
CA ALA A 391 -7.54 -6.58 26.53
C ALA A 391 -6.46 -7.62 26.77
N THR A 392 -6.66 -8.85 26.27
CA THR A 392 -5.79 -9.99 26.65
C THR A 392 -5.08 -10.68 25.48
N GLY A 393 -5.53 -10.45 24.24
CA GLY A 393 -5.03 -11.16 23.05
C GLY A 393 -5.54 -12.61 22.95
N GLU A 394 -6.50 -13.05 23.81
CA GLU A 394 -7.09 -14.37 23.74
C GLU A 394 -7.80 -14.59 22.41
N LEU A 395 -7.49 -15.70 21.72
CA LEU A 395 -8.16 -16.07 20.49
C LEU A 395 -9.61 -16.50 20.75
N ILE A 396 -10.58 -15.76 20.21
CA ILE A 396 -12.01 -16.07 20.25
C ILE A 396 -12.38 -16.95 19.04
N SER A 397 -11.88 -16.60 17.85
CA SER A 397 -12.05 -17.42 16.65
C SER A 397 -10.97 -17.14 15.62
N GLY A 398 -10.69 -18.17 14.77
CA GLY A 398 -9.79 -18.08 13.62
C GLY A 398 -10.33 -18.94 12.49
N ASP A 399 -10.86 -18.32 11.42
CA ASP A 399 -11.57 -19.01 10.36
C ASP A 399 -11.08 -18.57 8.97
N ALA A 400 -10.98 -19.52 8.04
CA ALA A 400 -10.59 -19.20 6.68
C ALA A 400 -11.68 -18.37 5.97
N PHE A 401 -11.32 -17.19 5.45
CA PHE A 401 -12.24 -16.34 4.68
C PHE A 401 -11.99 -16.44 3.16
N THR A 402 -10.92 -17.10 2.74
CA THR A 402 -10.56 -17.36 1.33
C THR A 402 -9.97 -18.76 1.19
N GLY A 403 -9.46 -19.11 0.00
CA GLY A 403 -8.86 -20.42 -0.25
C GLY A 403 -7.54 -20.60 0.48
N VAL A 404 -7.51 -21.44 1.52
CA VAL A 404 -6.32 -21.74 2.33
C VAL A 404 -5.83 -23.17 2.05
N THR A 405 -4.51 -23.36 1.89
CA THR A 405 -3.89 -24.68 1.70
C THR A 405 -2.72 -24.95 2.64
N TRP A 406 -2.26 -23.96 3.39
CA TRP A 406 -1.13 -24.08 4.30
C TRP A 406 -1.52 -24.63 5.68
N ASN A 407 -2.76 -24.42 6.10
CA ASN A 407 -3.32 -24.95 7.34
C ASN A 407 -4.71 -25.57 7.12
N SER A 408 -5.16 -26.39 8.04
CA SER A 408 -6.49 -27.02 8.07
C SER A 408 -7.43 -26.41 9.11
N GLY A 409 -7.00 -25.34 9.80
CA GLY A 409 -7.71 -24.62 10.84
C GLY A 409 -6.76 -24.22 11.98
N ILE A 410 -7.34 -23.66 13.04
CA ILE A 410 -6.61 -23.24 14.25
C ILE A 410 -6.97 -24.20 15.38
N ASP A 411 -5.96 -24.72 16.08
CA ASP A 411 -6.17 -25.42 17.35
C ASP A 411 -6.56 -24.40 18.43
N MET A 412 -7.83 -24.37 18.78
CA MET A 412 -8.37 -23.40 19.75
C MET A 412 -7.85 -23.57 21.17
N ALA A 413 -7.22 -24.71 21.50
CA ALA A 413 -6.61 -24.91 22.82
C ALA A 413 -5.24 -24.23 22.93
N THR A 414 -4.53 -24.11 21.83
CA THR A 414 -3.18 -23.51 21.78
C THR A 414 -3.12 -22.19 21.05
N GLY A 415 -4.16 -21.85 20.27
CA GLY A 415 -4.18 -20.72 19.36
C GLY A 415 -3.31 -20.89 18.12
N ARG A 416 -2.73 -22.07 17.87
CA ARG A 416 -1.78 -22.29 16.79
C ARG A 416 -2.44 -22.86 15.53
N PRO A 417 -1.94 -22.51 14.33
CA PRO A 417 -2.41 -23.14 13.11
C PRO A 417 -2.06 -24.63 13.07
N ILE A 418 -3.00 -25.44 12.57
CA ILE A 418 -2.79 -26.85 12.28
C ILE A 418 -2.24 -26.94 10.85
N GLU A 419 -0.92 -26.91 10.73
CA GLU A 419 -0.25 -26.86 9.43
C GLU A 419 -0.49 -28.12 8.59
N VAL A 420 -0.62 -27.93 7.29
CA VAL A 420 -0.70 -29.05 6.34
C VAL A 420 0.71 -29.59 6.09
N PRO A 421 0.94 -30.92 6.21
CA PRO A 421 2.24 -31.50 5.97
C PRO A 421 2.82 -31.12 4.60
N GLY A 422 4.06 -30.66 4.55
CA GLY A 422 4.77 -30.23 3.36
C GLY A 422 4.49 -28.79 2.92
N ALA A 423 3.57 -28.06 3.56
CA ALA A 423 3.24 -26.67 3.21
C ALA A 423 4.45 -25.72 3.33
N ARG A 424 5.41 -26.02 4.19
CA ARG A 424 6.67 -25.25 4.36
C ARG A 424 7.67 -25.45 3.23
N TYR A 425 7.37 -26.27 2.22
CA TYR A 425 8.18 -26.52 1.03
C TYR A 425 9.69 -26.76 1.30
N GLU A 426 10.02 -27.36 2.43
CA GLU A 426 11.40 -27.62 2.88
C GLU A 426 12.09 -28.67 2.02
N THR A 427 11.38 -29.71 1.61
CA THR A 427 11.93 -30.85 0.83
C THR A 427 11.35 -30.97 -0.58
N GLU A 428 10.08 -30.65 -0.75
CA GLU A 428 9.34 -30.78 -2.01
C GLU A 428 8.57 -29.50 -2.32
N PRO A 429 8.34 -29.17 -3.60
CA PRO A 429 7.53 -28.02 -3.98
C PRO A 429 6.09 -28.15 -3.48
N PHE A 430 5.51 -27.02 -3.07
CA PHE A 430 4.13 -26.96 -2.60
C PHE A 430 3.38 -25.79 -3.26
N ASN A 431 2.10 -25.99 -3.61
CA ASN A 431 1.24 -24.91 -4.13
C ASN A 431 0.46 -24.27 -3.01
N ILE A 432 1.01 -23.17 -2.49
CA ILE A 432 0.49 -22.47 -1.32
C ILE A 432 -0.70 -21.58 -1.69
N GLY A 433 -1.74 -21.63 -0.88
CA GLY A 433 -2.91 -20.74 -0.95
C GLY A 433 -3.24 -20.20 0.45
N PRO A 434 -3.40 -18.87 0.64
CA PRO A 434 -3.04 -17.83 -0.34
C PRO A 434 -1.57 -17.87 -0.73
N GLY A 435 -1.23 -17.41 -1.95
CA GLY A 435 0.17 -17.17 -2.29
C GLY A 435 0.74 -15.95 -1.54
N ALA A 436 2.01 -15.62 -1.75
CA ALA A 436 2.68 -14.48 -1.10
C ALA A 436 1.94 -13.13 -1.19
N PRO A 437 1.13 -12.84 -2.23
CA PRO A 437 0.28 -11.64 -2.20
C PRO A 437 -0.81 -11.64 -1.12
N GLY A 438 -1.13 -12.80 -0.53
CA GLY A 438 -2.11 -12.93 0.55
C GLY A 438 -3.56 -13.10 0.09
N GLY A 439 -4.44 -13.47 1.03
CA GLY A 439 -5.90 -13.46 0.87
C GLY A 439 -6.50 -12.08 1.06
N HIS A 440 -5.78 -11.24 1.75
CA HIS A 440 -5.98 -9.82 2.02
C HIS A 440 -4.60 -9.19 2.28
N THR A 441 -4.47 -7.86 2.22
CA THR A 441 -3.23 -7.16 2.57
C THR A 441 -3.52 -5.71 3.00
N TRP A 442 -2.68 -4.75 2.70
CA TRP A 442 -2.74 -3.36 3.13
C TRP A 442 -4.02 -2.57 2.75
N HIS A 443 -4.85 -3.04 1.83
CA HIS A 443 -6.09 -2.35 1.45
C HIS A 443 -7.06 -2.35 2.65
N PRO A 444 -7.45 -1.19 3.20
CA PRO A 444 -8.25 -1.21 4.41
C PRO A 444 -9.63 -1.82 4.19
N ASN A 445 -10.01 -2.68 5.12
CA ASN A 445 -11.36 -3.20 5.29
C ASN A 445 -12.25 -2.18 6.02
N ALA A 446 -13.53 -2.47 6.17
CA ALA A 446 -14.45 -1.66 6.97
C ALA A 446 -15.37 -2.55 7.81
N PHE A 447 -15.79 -2.06 8.98
CA PHE A 447 -16.81 -2.69 9.80
C PHE A 447 -18.00 -1.74 9.95
N SER A 448 -19.22 -2.26 9.82
CA SER A 448 -20.42 -1.47 10.08
C SER A 448 -21.11 -1.96 11.36
N PRO A 449 -21.21 -1.13 12.39
CA PRO A 449 -21.96 -1.46 13.60
C PRO A 449 -23.47 -1.62 13.34
N LEU A 450 -23.97 -1.10 12.21
CA LEU A 450 -25.39 -1.24 11.84
C LEU A 450 -25.73 -2.63 11.30
N THR A 451 -24.80 -3.28 10.63
CA THR A 451 -24.98 -4.63 10.05
C THR A 451 -24.29 -5.72 10.87
N GLY A 452 -23.31 -5.35 11.71
CA GLY A 452 -22.43 -6.30 12.41
C GLY A 452 -21.44 -7.01 11.47
N LEU A 453 -21.27 -6.51 10.24
CA LEU A 453 -20.44 -7.15 9.21
C LEU A 453 -19.11 -6.42 8.99
N ILE A 454 -18.06 -7.18 8.74
CA ILE A 454 -16.80 -6.68 8.22
C ILE A 454 -16.77 -6.87 6.69
N TYR A 455 -16.37 -5.84 5.96
CA TYR A 455 -16.25 -5.84 4.50
C TYR A 455 -14.80 -5.92 4.11
N ILE A 456 -14.42 -7.03 3.50
CA ILE A 456 -13.04 -7.41 3.24
C ILE A 456 -12.75 -7.37 1.73
N PRO A 457 -11.76 -6.59 1.27
CA PRO A 457 -11.19 -6.74 -0.07
C PRO A 457 -10.45 -8.07 -0.15
N THR A 458 -11.10 -9.10 -0.66
CA THR A 458 -10.64 -10.48 -0.61
C THR A 458 -9.98 -10.90 -1.92
N TRP A 459 -8.94 -11.74 -1.81
CA TRP A 459 -8.26 -12.35 -2.95
C TRP A 459 -8.19 -13.86 -2.81
N GLU A 460 -8.34 -14.56 -3.92
CA GLU A 460 -7.99 -15.97 -4.05
C GLU A 460 -6.83 -16.10 -5.04
N ASN A 461 -5.68 -16.53 -4.54
CA ASN A 461 -4.49 -16.73 -5.37
C ASN A 461 -3.63 -17.85 -4.79
N TYR A 462 -2.80 -18.42 -5.66
CA TYR A 462 -1.91 -19.52 -5.31
C TYR A 462 -0.51 -19.25 -5.85
N SER A 463 0.52 -19.58 -5.07
CA SER A 463 1.93 -19.51 -5.46
C SER A 463 2.59 -20.88 -5.35
N ALA A 464 3.29 -21.30 -6.39
CA ALA A 464 4.16 -22.46 -6.31
C ALA A 464 5.45 -22.07 -5.58
N MET A 465 5.72 -22.69 -4.45
CA MET A 465 6.94 -22.51 -3.65
C MET A 465 7.82 -23.76 -3.80
N ALA A 466 9.13 -23.58 -3.82
CA ALA A 466 10.08 -24.68 -3.94
C ALA A 466 11.16 -24.60 -2.86
N PRO A 467 11.73 -25.75 -2.46
CA PRO A 467 12.86 -25.79 -1.56
C PRO A 467 13.97 -24.86 -2.03
N GLN A 468 14.53 -24.10 -1.11
CA GLN A 468 15.68 -23.28 -1.36
C GLN A 468 16.90 -23.88 -0.64
N ARG A 469 18.08 -23.62 -1.17
CA ARG A 469 19.33 -24.01 -0.55
C ARG A 469 20.20 -22.77 -0.35
N MET A 470 20.99 -22.79 0.71
CA MET A 470 22.00 -21.76 0.92
C MET A 470 22.94 -21.71 -0.30
N PRO A 471 23.10 -20.55 -0.96
CA PRO A 471 24.04 -20.41 -2.07
C PRO A 471 25.49 -20.61 -1.63
N ASP A 472 26.38 -20.97 -2.57
CA ASP A 472 27.82 -21.09 -2.33
C ASP A 472 28.46 -19.81 -1.78
N SER A 473 27.83 -18.66 -2.02
CA SER A 473 28.25 -17.36 -1.47
C SER A 473 28.08 -17.26 0.06
N GLY A 474 27.28 -18.14 0.66
CA GLY A 474 26.88 -18.05 2.08
C GLY A 474 25.91 -16.89 2.39
N ILE A 475 25.41 -16.19 1.37
CA ILE A 475 24.42 -15.12 1.54
C ILE A 475 23.05 -15.69 1.15
N PRO A 476 22.09 -15.78 2.08
CA PRO A 476 20.78 -16.34 1.78
C PRO A 476 20.00 -15.40 0.82
N PRO A 477 19.17 -15.95 -0.07
CA PRO A 477 18.16 -15.15 -0.75
C PRO A 477 17.15 -14.64 0.26
N LEU A 478 16.98 -13.33 0.34
CA LEU A 478 16.07 -12.72 1.34
C LEU A 478 14.60 -12.97 0.99
N ILE A 479 14.30 -13.13 -0.30
CA ILE A 479 12.95 -13.33 -0.85
C ILE A 479 12.87 -14.69 -1.52
N SER A 480 11.81 -15.45 -1.22
CA SER A 480 11.51 -16.76 -1.84
C SER A 480 10.46 -16.60 -2.95
N PHE A 481 10.88 -16.20 -4.13
CA PHE A 481 10.02 -16.42 -5.29
C PHE A 481 10.27 -17.83 -5.82
N GLY A 482 9.22 -18.66 -5.85
CA GLY A 482 9.31 -20.00 -6.42
C GLY A 482 9.97 -19.94 -7.79
N GLY A 483 11.06 -20.68 -7.98
CA GLY A 483 11.76 -20.83 -9.26
C GLY A 483 10.81 -21.35 -10.35
N GLN A 484 11.31 -21.64 -11.54
CA GLN A 484 10.54 -22.30 -12.58
C GLN A 484 10.16 -23.71 -12.12
N ILE A 485 8.99 -23.80 -11.48
CA ILE A 485 8.44 -25.08 -11.01
C ILE A 485 7.52 -25.60 -12.12
N ASP A 486 7.76 -26.83 -12.55
CA ASP A 486 6.82 -27.52 -13.40
C ASP A 486 5.51 -27.74 -12.63
N ARG A 487 4.46 -27.01 -13.02
CA ARG A 487 3.15 -27.11 -12.39
C ARG A 487 2.51 -28.50 -12.50
N GLU A 488 2.99 -29.33 -13.43
CA GLU A 488 2.57 -30.74 -13.54
C GLU A 488 3.03 -31.56 -12.32
N THR A 489 4.15 -31.19 -11.70
CA THR A 489 4.65 -31.86 -10.50
C THR A 489 3.85 -31.50 -9.24
N LEU A 490 3.05 -30.42 -9.30
CA LEU A 490 2.22 -29.95 -8.17
C LEU A 490 0.84 -30.62 -8.11
N LYS A 491 0.53 -31.61 -8.95
CA LYS A 491 -0.73 -32.37 -8.89
C LYS A 491 -0.81 -33.19 -7.59
N PRO A 492 -1.97 -33.25 -6.91
CA PRO A 492 -3.31 -32.75 -7.33
C PRO A 492 -3.61 -31.29 -6.94
N HIS A 493 -2.67 -30.54 -6.34
CA HIS A 493 -2.90 -29.20 -5.79
C HIS A 493 -2.65 -28.07 -6.79
N ASN A 494 -2.71 -28.32 -8.11
CA ASN A 494 -2.48 -27.31 -9.13
C ASN A 494 -3.66 -26.32 -9.27
N LYS A 495 -3.90 -25.53 -8.23
CA LYS A 495 -4.86 -24.42 -8.27
C LYS A 495 -4.19 -23.17 -8.85
N THR A 496 -4.93 -22.39 -9.64
CA THR A 496 -4.42 -21.25 -10.41
C THR A 496 -5.31 -20.00 -10.35
N ALA A 497 -6.22 -19.89 -9.38
CA ALA A 497 -7.04 -18.69 -9.24
C ALA A 497 -6.16 -17.44 -9.02
N ASN A 498 -6.64 -16.32 -9.50
CA ASN A 498 -6.04 -15.00 -9.29
C ASN A 498 -7.14 -13.93 -9.34
N ASP A 499 -8.13 -14.11 -8.49
CA ASP A 499 -9.36 -13.34 -8.45
C ASP A 499 -9.43 -12.44 -7.22
N GLY A 500 -10.16 -11.32 -7.34
CA GLY A 500 -10.45 -10.41 -6.24
C GLY A 500 -11.93 -10.05 -6.22
N TRP A 501 -12.47 -9.79 -5.02
CA TRP A 501 -13.85 -9.37 -4.80
C TRP A 501 -14.01 -8.66 -3.45
N LEU A 502 -15.16 -8.02 -3.25
CA LEU A 502 -15.59 -7.54 -1.94
C LEU A 502 -16.42 -8.63 -1.27
N GLN A 503 -16.10 -8.94 -0.03
CA GLN A 503 -16.80 -9.93 0.78
C GLN A 503 -17.32 -9.31 2.06
N ALA A 504 -18.56 -9.61 2.44
CA ALA A 504 -19.09 -9.31 3.76
C ALA A 504 -19.02 -10.57 4.63
N TRP A 505 -18.35 -10.44 5.75
CA TRP A 505 -18.14 -11.51 6.72
C TRP A 505 -18.82 -11.18 8.04
N ASP A 506 -19.54 -12.13 8.62
CA ASP A 506 -20.09 -12.05 9.95
C ASP A 506 -19.08 -12.64 10.96
N PRO A 507 -18.43 -11.82 11.80
CA PRO A 507 -17.40 -12.29 12.72
C PRO A 507 -17.96 -13.11 13.89
N VAL A 508 -19.24 -12.97 14.22
CA VAL A 508 -19.92 -13.75 15.27
C VAL A 508 -20.43 -15.08 14.74
N ALA A 509 -21.12 -15.05 13.58
CA ALA A 509 -21.56 -16.29 12.93
C ALA A 509 -20.45 -17.02 12.17
N ARG A 510 -19.27 -16.40 12.01
CA ARG A 510 -18.04 -16.95 11.43
C ARG A 510 -18.23 -17.43 9.99
N LYS A 511 -18.89 -16.62 9.16
CA LYS A 511 -19.24 -17.00 7.79
C LYS A 511 -19.38 -15.81 6.85
N VAL A 512 -19.24 -16.10 5.56
CA VAL A 512 -19.59 -15.18 4.48
C VAL A 512 -21.10 -14.96 4.47
N VAL A 513 -21.52 -13.69 4.37
CA VAL A 513 -22.93 -13.29 4.20
C VAL A 513 -23.23 -13.03 2.73
N TRP A 514 -22.34 -12.31 2.05
CA TRP A 514 -22.44 -12.07 0.62
C TRP A 514 -21.07 -11.78 -0.01
N GLU A 515 -20.96 -11.93 -1.31
CA GLU A 515 -19.79 -11.62 -2.13
C GLU A 515 -20.19 -10.81 -3.36
N SER A 516 -19.36 -9.85 -3.76
CA SER A 516 -19.48 -9.20 -5.05
C SER A 516 -19.00 -10.12 -6.18
N PRO A 517 -19.33 -9.83 -7.46
CA PRO A 517 -18.76 -10.57 -8.57
C PRO A 517 -17.23 -10.57 -8.56
N LYS A 518 -16.64 -11.75 -8.75
CA LYS A 518 -15.18 -11.93 -8.85
C LYS A 518 -14.62 -11.28 -10.11
N GLY A 519 -13.43 -10.70 -10.00
CA GLY A 519 -12.70 -10.08 -11.11
C GLY A 519 -11.20 -10.15 -10.88
N PRO A 520 -10.38 -9.43 -11.67
CA PRO A 520 -8.94 -9.42 -11.49
C PRO A 520 -8.57 -8.98 -10.06
N ARG A 521 -7.55 -9.61 -9.49
CA ARG A 521 -6.94 -9.18 -8.22
C ARG A 521 -6.58 -7.68 -8.27
N TRP A 522 -6.31 -7.04 -7.18
CA TRP A 522 -6.06 -5.61 -6.99
C TRP A 522 -7.37 -4.79 -6.93
N THR A 523 -7.93 -4.83 -5.77
CA THR A 523 -9.06 -4.03 -5.32
C THR A 523 -8.57 -2.76 -4.61
N SER A 524 -9.48 -1.94 -4.10
CA SER A 524 -9.17 -0.79 -3.24
C SER A 524 -9.48 -1.07 -1.78
N GLY A 525 -9.20 -0.10 -0.91
CA GLY A 525 -9.78 -0.08 0.42
C GLY A 525 -11.27 0.27 0.40
N VAL A 526 -11.93 0.05 1.53
CA VAL A 526 -13.38 0.09 1.70
C VAL A 526 -13.80 1.25 2.61
N LEU A 527 -14.99 1.78 2.37
CA LEU A 527 -15.71 2.73 3.22
C LEU A 527 -17.13 2.21 3.44
N ALA A 528 -17.59 2.11 4.70
CA ALA A 528 -18.98 1.83 5.05
C ALA A 528 -19.67 3.08 5.61
N THR A 529 -20.99 3.23 5.35
CA THR A 529 -21.75 4.42 5.78
C THR A 529 -23.09 4.10 6.43
N GLY A 530 -23.62 5.05 7.21
CA GLY A 530 -24.95 5.00 7.81
C GLY A 530 -26.08 4.89 6.80
N GLY A 531 -25.84 5.27 5.54
CA GLY A 531 -26.78 5.10 4.42
C GLY A 531 -26.94 3.66 3.92
N ASN A 532 -26.46 2.67 4.64
CA ASN A 532 -26.44 1.25 4.26
C ASN A 532 -25.67 1.01 2.95
N LEU A 533 -24.54 1.70 2.78
CA LEU A 533 -23.67 1.61 1.61
C LEU A 533 -22.25 1.19 1.98
N VAL A 534 -21.64 0.46 1.05
CA VAL A 534 -20.21 0.14 1.05
C VAL A 534 -19.60 0.63 -0.26
N PHE A 535 -18.59 1.49 -0.18
CA PHE A 535 -17.86 1.99 -1.34
C PHE A 535 -16.51 1.29 -1.47
N MET A 536 -16.16 0.87 -2.69
CA MET A 536 -14.88 0.27 -3.01
C MET A 536 -14.54 0.46 -4.49
N GLY A 537 -13.26 0.56 -4.83
CA GLY A 537 -12.81 0.36 -6.21
C GLY A 537 -13.07 -1.08 -6.62
N ASN A 538 -13.79 -1.32 -7.72
CA ASN A 538 -14.05 -2.68 -8.15
C ASN A 538 -12.83 -3.31 -8.85
N SER A 539 -12.83 -4.63 -8.96
CA SER A 539 -11.75 -5.42 -9.52
C SER A 539 -11.50 -5.21 -11.04
N ASN A 540 -12.37 -4.48 -11.74
CA ASN A 540 -12.11 -4.03 -13.11
C ASN A 540 -11.16 -2.81 -13.16
N GLY A 541 -10.74 -2.30 -11.99
CA GLY A 541 -9.56 -1.49 -11.78
C GLY A 541 -9.72 0.00 -11.98
N ASN A 542 -10.69 0.46 -12.75
CA ASN A 542 -10.88 1.89 -13.03
C ASN A 542 -12.23 2.41 -12.55
N GLN A 543 -12.97 1.64 -11.78
CA GLN A 543 -14.30 2.03 -11.31
C GLN A 543 -14.35 2.16 -9.80
N LEU A 544 -14.97 3.23 -9.32
CA LEU A 544 -15.48 3.31 -7.97
C LEU A 544 -16.93 2.80 -7.98
N ALA A 545 -17.27 1.93 -7.04
CA ALA A 545 -18.59 1.31 -6.94
C ALA A 545 -19.19 1.51 -5.53
N ALA A 546 -20.51 1.53 -5.45
CA ALA A 546 -21.26 1.46 -4.20
C ALA A 546 -22.14 0.21 -4.21
N TYR A 547 -22.11 -0.49 -3.09
CA TYR A 547 -22.87 -1.72 -2.83
C TYR A 547 -23.82 -1.49 -1.67
N ASN A 548 -24.98 -2.16 -1.68
CA ASN A 548 -25.82 -2.26 -0.52
C ASN A 548 -25.11 -3.06 0.58
N ALA A 549 -24.93 -2.47 1.75
CA ALA A 549 -24.13 -3.07 2.83
C ALA A 549 -24.71 -4.40 3.35
N THR A 550 -26.04 -4.57 3.28
CA THR A 550 -26.73 -5.77 3.78
C THR A 550 -26.77 -6.89 2.73
N SER A 551 -26.98 -6.55 1.43
CA SER A 551 -27.25 -7.56 0.39
C SER A 551 -26.09 -7.77 -0.59
N GLY A 552 -25.12 -6.87 -0.65
CA GLY A 552 -24.04 -6.91 -1.66
C GLY A 552 -24.47 -6.48 -3.06
N GLU A 553 -25.73 -6.03 -3.26
CA GLU A 553 -26.18 -5.52 -4.54
C GLU A 553 -25.39 -4.28 -4.95
N GLN A 554 -24.84 -4.27 -6.17
CA GLN A 554 -24.14 -3.10 -6.70
C GLN A 554 -25.17 -2.06 -7.18
N LEU A 555 -25.21 -0.91 -6.51
CA LEU A 555 -26.21 0.13 -6.73
C LEU A 555 -25.72 1.26 -7.63
N TRP A 556 -24.40 1.51 -7.68
CA TRP A 556 -23.81 2.61 -8.43
C TRP A 556 -22.39 2.30 -8.84
N THR A 557 -21.94 2.88 -9.97
CA THR A 557 -20.55 2.86 -10.43
C THR A 557 -20.17 4.16 -11.12
N PHE A 558 -18.88 4.49 -11.05
CA PHE A 558 -18.29 5.62 -11.75
C PHE A 558 -16.97 5.20 -12.40
N ASP A 559 -16.76 5.52 -13.68
CA ASP A 559 -15.47 5.32 -14.36
C ASP A 559 -14.49 6.42 -13.92
N ALA A 560 -13.56 6.06 -13.06
CA ALA A 560 -12.52 6.95 -12.54
C ALA A 560 -11.37 7.19 -13.54
N GLN A 561 -11.39 6.51 -14.69
CA GLN A 561 -10.36 6.56 -15.74
C GLN A 561 -8.96 6.12 -15.30
N SER A 562 -8.79 5.76 -14.03
CA SER A 562 -7.54 5.29 -13.42
C SER A 562 -7.86 4.30 -12.31
N ALA A 563 -6.87 3.53 -11.91
CA ALA A 563 -7.02 2.57 -10.82
C ALA A 563 -7.42 3.27 -9.51
N VAL A 564 -8.34 2.66 -8.79
CA VAL A 564 -8.75 3.07 -7.44
C VAL A 564 -8.10 2.11 -6.45
N TYR A 565 -7.01 2.56 -5.79
CA TYR A 565 -6.32 1.78 -4.75
C TYR A 565 -6.61 2.31 -3.34
N ALA A 566 -6.60 3.65 -3.22
CA ALA A 566 -6.89 4.29 -1.95
C ALA A 566 -8.35 4.08 -1.52
N ALA A 567 -8.56 3.94 -0.23
CA ALA A 567 -9.91 3.87 0.30
C ALA A 567 -10.61 5.23 0.21
N PRO A 568 -11.90 5.26 -0.17
CA PRO A 568 -12.71 6.48 -0.13
C PRO A 568 -12.95 6.95 1.30
N ILE A 569 -13.31 8.24 1.44
CA ILE A 569 -13.83 8.83 2.68
C ILE A 569 -15.17 9.50 2.42
N THR A 570 -15.92 9.81 3.50
CA THR A 570 -17.13 10.61 3.43
C THR A 570 -17.16 11.67 4.51
N PHE A 571 -17.77 12.81 4.21
CA PHE A 571 -17.89 13.94 5.13
C PHE A 571 -19.13 14.77 4.79
N GLU A 572 -19.51 15.67 5.70
CA GLU A 572 -20.58 16.64 5.47
C GLU A 572 -20.02 18.06 5.39
N MET A 573 -20.56 18.86 4.50
CA MET A 573 -20.24 20.27 4.40
C MET A 573 -21.48 21.02 3.87
N ASP A 574 -21.81 22.15 4.51
CA ASP A 574 -22.98 22.99 4.14
C ASP A 574 -24.32 22.22 4.09
N GLY A 575 -24.46 21.19 4.92
CA GLY A 575 -25.65 20.34 4.98
C GLY A 575 -25.76 19.29 3.89
N GLU A 576 -24.75 19.13 3.02
CA GLU A 576 -24.66 18.09 2.00
C GLU A 576 -23.58 17.07 2.36
N GLN A 577 -23.82 15.80 2.08
CA GLN A 577 -22.84 14.73 2.24
C GLN A 577 -22.04 14.55 0.94
N TYR A 578 -20.75 14.31 1.10
CA TYR A 578 -19.80 14.07 0.02
C TYR A 578 -19.10 12.73 0.20
N VAL A 579 -18.64 12.15 -0.92
CA VAL A 579 -17.69 11.02 -0.95
C VAL A 579 -16.48 11.47 -1.74
N ALA A 580 -15.28 11.24 -1.19
CA ALA A 580 -14.03 11.60 -1.85
C ALA A 580 -13.13 10.37 -2.05
N ALA A 581 -12.47 10.28 -3.21
CA ALA A 581 -11.55 9.20 -3.54
C ALA A 581 -10.31 9.74 -4.26
N SER A 582 -9.12 9.31 -3.80
CA SER A 582 -7.86 9.52 -4.49
C SER A 582 -7.63 8.38 -5.48
N VAL A 583 -7.45 8.70 -6.77
CA VAL A 583 -7.29 7.70 -7.83
C VAL A 583 -6.01 7.95 -8.60
N GLY A 584 -5.43 6.91 -9.16
CA GLY A 584 -4.24 7.01 -10.01
C GLY A 584 -3.47 5.71 -10.09
N GLY A 585 -2.69 5.60 -11.16
CA GLY A 585 -1.98 4.39 -11.52
C GLY A 585 -2.75 3.53 -12.52
N THR A 586 -2.23 2.37 -12.81
CA THR A 586 -2.83 1.41 -13.73
C THR A 586 -3.28 0.16 -13.00
N SER A 587 -4.43 -0.37 -13.35
CA SER A 587 -4.85 -1.71 -12.91
C SER A 587 -3.90 -2.77 -13.47
N GLN A 588 -3.75 -3.88 -12.76
CA GLN A 588 -2.99 -5.01 -13.31
C GLN A 588 -3.61 -5.49 -14.64
N GLY A 589 -2.76 -5.59 -15.65
CA GLY A 589 -3.14 -6.02 -16.99
C GLY A 589 -3.31 -4.92 -18.03
N ASN A 590 -3.34 -3.65 -17.64
CA ASN A 590 -3.40 -2.53 -18.58
C ASN A 590 -2.28 -1.49 -18.34
N TYR A 591 -1.04 -1.93 -18.38
CA TYR A 591 0.16 -1.11 -18.11
C TYR A 591 0.40 0.02 -19.10
N PHE A 592 -0.33 0.02 -20.22
CA PHE A 592 -0.18 0.99 -21.29
C PHE A 592 -1.36 1.98 -21.35
N ALA A 593 -2.38 1.81 -20.49
CA ALA A 593 -3.45 2.78 -20.40
C ALA A 593 -2.94 4.11 -19.80
N PRO A 594 -3.45 5.25 -20.26
CA PRO A 594 -3.21 6.51 -19.56
C PRO A 594 -3.63 6.36 -18.10
N SER A 595 -2.79 6.84 -17.21
CA SER A 595 -3.09 6.91 -15.79
C SER A 595 -3.12 8.37 -15.38
N TYR A 596 -4.20 8.75 -14.70
CA TYR A 596 -4.39 10.09 -14.17
C TYR A 596 -4.40 10.03 -12.67
N GLY A 597 -3.45 10.70 -12.00
CA GLY A 597 -3.53 10.92 -10.56
C GLY A 597 -4.56 12.03 -10.30
N ARG A 598 -5.64 11.73 -9.54
CA ARG A 598 -6.75 12.67 -9.31
C ARG A 598 -7.36 12.55 -7.93
N MET A 599 -7.80 13.68 -7.38
CA MET A 599 -8.85 13.72 -6.37
C MET A 599 -10.19 13.78 -7.08
N LEU A 600 -11.11 12.89 -6.70
CA LEU A 600 -12.50 12.88 -7.17
C LEU A 600 -13.41 13.11 -5.96
N VAL A 601 -14.36 14.05 -6.07
CA VAL A 601 -15.33 14.34 -5.01
C VAL A 601 -16.74 14.29 -5.59
N PHE A 602 -17.61 13.53 -4.92
CA PHE A 602 -18.96 13.22 -5.35
C PHE A 602 -19.99 13.75 -4.39
N LYS A 603 -21.16 14.14 -4.90
CA LYS A 603 -22.39 14.43 -4.13
C LYS A 603 -23.62 14.04 -4.92
N VAL A 604 -24.76 13.93 -4.24
CA VAL A 604 -26.06 13.73 -4.93
C VAL A 604 -26.32 14.89 -5.89
N GLY A 605 -26.61 14.55 -7.15
CA GLY A 605 -26.87 15.54 -8.19
C GLY A 605 -25.62 16.30 -8.69
N GLY A 606 -24.41 15.82 -8.40
CA GLY A 606 -23.19 16.35 -8.97
C GLY A 606 -23.17 16.25 -10.51
N THR A 607 -22.68 17.27 -11.20
CA THR A 607 -22.76 17.40 -12.68
C THR A 607 -21.42 17.62 -13.37
N ALA A 608 -20.32 17.67 -12.63
CA ALA A 608 -18.98 17.78 -13.22
C ALA A 608 -18.65 16.53 -14.04
N THR A 609 -17.84 16.68 -15.05
CA THR A 609 -17.44 15.59 -15.95
C THR A 609 -15.93 15.54 -16.08
N LEU A 610 -15.38 14.33 -16.13
CA LEU A 610 -13.98 14.14 -16.44
C LEU A 610 -13.70 14.45 -17.93
N PRO A 611 -12.49 14.88 -18.28
CA PRO A 611 -12.10 15.04 -19.67
C PRO A 611 -12.16 13.66 -20.37
N PRO A 612 -12.31 13.64 -21.72
CA PRO A 612 -12.29 12.38 -22.46
C PRO A 612 -11.01 11.59 -22.19
N ASN A 613 -11.14 10.25 -22.11
CA ASN A 613 -9.98 9.39 -22.04
C ASN A 613 -9.08 9.57 -23.27
N VAL A 614 -7.79 9.76 -23.03
CA VAL A 614 -6.81 9.76 -24.12
C VAL A 614 -6.56 8.32 -24.56
N THR A 615 -6.76 8.02 -25.83
CA THR A 615 -6.41 6.71 -26.37
C THR A 615 -4.88 6.58 -26.35
N TYR A 616 -4.38 5.66 -25.54
CA TYR A 616 -2.95 5.36 -25.53
C TYR A 616 -2.60 4.48 -26.73
N THR A 617 -1.70 5.00 -27.56
CA THR A 617 -1.05 4.18 -28.60
C THR A 617 0.33 3.83 -28.06
N PRO A 618 0.62 2.53 -27.80
CA PRO A 618 1.96 2.13 -27.37
C PRO A 618 3.01 2.64 -28.35
N PRO A 619 4.15 3.19 -27.89
CA PRO A 619 5.22 3.57 -28.79
C PRO A 619 5.71 2.32 -29.56
N GLU A 620 6.05 2.51 -30.82
CA GLU A 620 6.61 1.44 -31.63
C GLU A 620 7.92 0.95 -31.03
N LEU A 621 8.03 -0.36 -30.85
CA LEU A 621 9.26 -0.96 -30.33
C LEU A 621 10.31 -0.97 -31.46
N ASN A 622 11.21 -0.03 -31.42
CA ASN A 622 12.27 0.12 -32.42
C ASN A 622 13.65 0.27 -31.75
N PRO A 623 14.19 -0.83 -31.17
CA PRO A 623 15.49 -0.81 -30.52
C PRO A 623 16.64 -0.70 -31.54
N PRO A 624 17.83 -0.25 -31.09
CA PRO A 624 19.07 -0.39 -31.89
C PRO A 624 19.33 -1.85 -32.22
N PRO A 625 20.08 -2.16 -33.30
CA PRO A 625 20.50 -3.53 -33.58
C PRO A 625 21.36 -4.08 -32.42
N SER A 626 21.12 -5.31 -32.02
CA SER A 626 21.96 -6.04 -31.07
C SER A 626 23.21 -6.55 -31.80
N THR A 627 24.39 -6.04 -31.46
CA THR A 627 25.67 -6.41 -32.10
C THR A 627 26.70 -6.94 -31.11
N ALA A 628 26.38 -6.96 -29.81
CA ALA A 628 27.26 -7.45 -28.78
C ALA A 628 27.43 -8.98 -28.82
N SER A 629 28.56 -9.48 -28.32
CA SER A 629 28.78 -10.93 -28.20
C SER A 629 27.89 -11.56 -27.13
N ALA A 630 27.68 -12.86 -27.20
CA ALA A 630 26.89 -13.60 -26.23
C ALA A 630 27.46 -13.44 -24.79
N GLU A 631 28.76 -13.32 -24.63
CA GLU A 631 29.44 -13.14 -23.34
C GLU A 631 29.11 -11.76 -22.74
N VAL A 632 29.08 -10.71 -23.56
CA VAL A 632 28.71 -9.35 -23.11
C VAL A 632 27.23 -9.31 -22.69
N ILE A 633 26.36 -9.95 -23.47
CA ILE A 633 24.93 -10.03 -23.16
C ILE A 633 24.70 -10.80 -21.86
N ALA A 634 25.37 -11.95 -21.66
CA ALA A 634 25.27 -12.74 -20.44
C ALA A 634 25.79 -12.00 -19.20
N ARG A 635 26.90 -11.24 -19.33
CA ARG A 635 27.36 -10.35 -18.26
C ARG A 635 26.34 -9.28 -17.95
N GLY A 636 25.77 -8.66 -18.98
CA GLY A 636 24.73 -7.64 -18.82
C GLY A 636 23.48 -8.18 -18.13
N GLU A 637 23.08 -9.42 -18.45
CA GLU A 637 21.97 -10.11 -17.80
C GLU A 637 22.23 -10.34 -16.32
N ALA A 638 23.41 -10.82 -15.95
CA ALA A 638 23.78 -11.04 -14.55
C ALA A 638 23.73 -9.72 -13.73
N VAL A 639 24.41 -8.67 -14.24
CA VAL A 639 24.44 -7.35 -13.60
C VAL A 639 23.03 -6.73 -13.52
N TYR A 640 22.23 -6.88 -14.59
CA TYR A 640 20.85 -6.40 -14.63
C TYR A 640 19.98 -7.11 -13.58
N THR A 641 20.07 -8.43 -13.49
CA THR A 641 19.29 -9.24 -12.58
C THR A 641 19.57 -8.86 -11.13
N GLU A 642 20.82 -8.61 -10.79
CA GLU A 642 21.26 -8.26 -9.45
C GLU A 642 20.84 -6.82 -9.05
N ASN A 643 20.98 -5.84 -9.97
CA ASN A 643 20.89 -4.43 -9.61
C ASN A 643 19.67 -3.68 -10.18
N CYS A 644 19.03 -4.18 -11.24
CA CYS A 644 18.01 -3.44 -12.00
C CYS A 644 16.65 -4.11 -11.98
N ALA A 645 16.61 -5.46 -11.95
CA ALA A 645 15.41 -6.25 -12.14
C ALA A 645 14.33 -6.00 -11.06
N VAL A 646 14.73 -5.67 -9.83
CA VAL A 646 13.85 -5.37 -8.70
C VAL A 646 12.89 -4.20 -9.02
N CYS A 647 13.38 -3.19 -9.73
CA CYS A 647 12.60 -2.02 -10.12
C CYS A 647 12.07 -2.11 -11.55
N HIS A 648 12.88 -2.60 -12.49
CA HIS A 648 12.57 -2.59 -13.92
C HIS A 648 12.00 -3.91 -14.44
N GLY A 649 11.69 -4.85 -13.55
CA GLY A 649 11.12 -6.16 -13.86
C GLY A 649 12.13 -7.12 -14.44
N GLN A 650 11.85 -8.40 -14.34
CA GLN A 650 12.67 -9.43 -14.99
C GLN A 650 12.66 -9.22 -16.50
N ASN A 651 13.79 -9.38 -17.14
CA ASN A 651 13.98 -9.24 -18.58
C ASN A 651 13.76 -7.82 -19.16
N GLY A 652 13.88 -6.76 -18.37
CA GLY A 652 13.78 -5.37 -18.85
C GLY A 652 12.38 -4.89 -19.20
N VAL A 653 11.38 -5.75 -19.02
CA VAL A 653 9.97 -5.42 -19.29
C VAL A 653 9.27 -5.16 -17.98
N GLN A 654 9.10 -3.91 -17.64
CA GLN A 654 8.37 -3.51 -16.45
C GLN A 654 6.87 -3.53 -16.69
N GLN A 655 6.16 -4.08 -15.73
CA GLN A 655 4.71 -4.19 -15.72
C GLN A 655 4.02 -3.22 -14.74
N ARG A 656 4.80 -2.43 -13.99
CA ARG A 656 4.28 -1.45 -13.03
C ARG A 656 4.44 -0.04 -13.59
N SER A 657 3.40 0.78 -13.49
CA SER A 657 3.43 2.18 -13.98
C SER A 657 4.49 3.07 -13.29
N SER A 658 4.97 2.66 -12.12
CA SER A 658 5.96 3.42 -11.35
C SER A 658 7.35 3.43 -11.97
N PHE A 659 7.70 2.40 -12.76
CA PHE A 659 9.02 2.25 -13.35
C PHE A 659 8.92 2.11 -14.87
N PRO A 660 9.82 2.75 -15.64
CA PRO A 660 9.75 2.67 -17.09
C PRO A 660 10.10 1.28 -17.62
N ASN A 661 9.40 0.86 -18.68
CA ASN A 661 9.79 -0.28 -19.49
C ASN A 661 11.08 0.08 -20.26
N LEU A 662 12.19 -0.57 -19.91
CA LEU A 662 13.49 -0.24 -20.46
C LEU A 662 13.65 -0.66 -21.94
N THR A 663 12.88 -1.63 -22.42
CA THR A 663 12.91 -2.03 -23.84
C THR A 663 12.41 -0.90 -24.77
N LEU A 664 11.65 0.04 -24.25
CA LEU A 664 11.16 1.23 -24.96
C LEU A 664 12.02 2.48 -24.70
N SER A 665 13.12 2.35 -23.95
CA SER A 665 13.92 3.51 -23.55
C SER A 665 14.69 4.13 -24.71
N PRO A 666 14.57 5.45 -24.95
CA PRO A 666 15.40 6.13 -25.94
C PRO A 666 16.90 6.14 -25.56
N LEU A 667 17.24 5.87 -24.29
CA LEU A 667 18.64 5.78 -23.84
C LEU A 667 19.38 4.59 -24.42
N LEU A 668 18.68 3.62 -24.99
CA LEU A 668 19.31 2.50 -25.70
C LEU A 668 20.11 2.93 -26.93
N TYR A 669 19.86 4.14 -27.47
CA TYR A 669 20.58 4.70 -28.60
C TYR A 669 21.88 5.45 -28.23
N SER A 670 22.14 5.70 -26.94
CA SER A 670 23.29 6.46 -26.47
C SER A 670 23.89 5.87 -25.21
N GLN A 671 25.12 5.37 -25.27
CA GLN A 671 25.86 4.90 -24.10
C GLN A 671 26.08 6.04 -23.10
N GLU A 672 26.48 7.22 -23.59
CA GLU A 672 26.68 8.40 -22.76
C GLU A 672 25.38 8.76 -22.01
N GLY A 673 24.24 8.80 -22.73
CA GLY A 673 22.93 9.09 -22.11
C GLY A 673 22.52 8.01 -21.10
N PHE A 674 22.86 6.76 -21.34
CA PHE A 674 22.63 5.66 -20.42
C PHE A 674 23.46 5.81 -19.14
N ASP A 675 24.78 6.09 -19.29
CA ASP A 675 25.71 6.32 -18.18
C ASP A 675 25.34 7.55 -17.33
N GLN A 676 24.81 8.63 -17.96
CA GLN A 676 24.33 9.79 -17.23
C GLN A 676 23.22 9.40 -16.24
N VAL A 677 22.39 8.41 -16.57
CA VAL A 677 21.33 7.94 -15.67
C VAL A 677 21.87 6.91 -14.67
N VAL A 678 22.61 5.91 -15.14
CA VAL A 678 23.02 4.76 -14.31
C VAL A 678 24.18 5.10 -13.39
N LEU A 679 25.22 5.78 -13.93
CA LEU A 679 26.46 6.05 -13.18
C LEU A 679 26.51 7.48 -12.63
N ASN A 680 25.89 8.46 -13.29
CA ASN A 680 26.00 9.86 -12.88
C ASN A 680 24.75 10.38 -12.17
N GLY A 681 23.72 9.53 -11.98
CA GLY A 681 22.57 9.84 -11.14
C GLY A 681 21.64 10.94 -11.69
N ALA A 682 21.62 11.19 -13.02
CA ALA A 682 20.82 12.26 -13.62
C ALA A 682 19.30 12.17 -13.34
N ARG A 683 18.82 11.03 -12.82
CA ARG A 683 17.44 10.79 -12.46
C ARG A 683 17.22 10.43 -10.99
N VAL A 684 18.21 10.67 -10.12
CA VAL A 684 18.07 10.44 -8.67
C VAL A 684 16.85 11.17 -8.11
N ALA A 685 16.65 12.43 -8.48
CA ALA A 685 15.48 13.20 -8.08
C ALA A 685 14.13 12.61 -8.59
N ARG A 686 14.18 11.64 -9.51
CA ARG A 686 13.00 10.90 -10.02
C ARG A 686 12.91 9.48 -9.49
N GLY A 687 13.74 9.12 -8.51
CA GLY A 687 13.74 7.81 -7.86
C GLY A 687 14.60 6.74 -8.53
N MET A 688 15.42 7.07 -9.53
CA MET A 688 16.41 6.15 -10.10
C MET A 688 17.70 6.23 -9.29
N ALA A 689 18.16 5.11 -8.73
CA ALA A 689 19.40 5.07 -7.96
C ALA A 689 20.63 5.43 -8.82
N ASN A 690 21.65 5.97 -8.18
CA ASN A 690 22.99 6.11 -8.74
C ASN A 690 23.81 4.84 -8.40
N PHE A 691 24.39 4.20 -9.39
CA PHE A 691 25.12 2.95 -9.22
C PHE A 691 26.64 3.11 -9.39
N ALA A 692 27.20 4.33 -9.37
CA ALA A 692 28.63 4.55 -9.56
C ALA A 692 29.52 3.88 -8.51
N ASP A 693 29.00 3.62 -7.33
CA ASP A 693 29.67 2.90 -6.24
C ASP A 693 29.68 1.38 -6.41
N LYS A 694 28.83 0.84 -7.30
CA LYS A 694 28.65 -0.60 -7.51
C LYS A 694 29.03 -1.08 -8.91
N LEU A 695 28.83 -0.24 -9.93
CA LEU A 695 28.97 -0.62 -11.33
C LEU A 695 30.08 0.17 -12.02
N SER A 696 30.89 -0.54 -12.79
CA SER A 696 31.86 0.07 -13.72
C SER A 696 31.17 0.55 -15.01
N ALA A 697 31.87 1.35 -15.81
CA ALA A 697 31.43 1.74 -17.15
C ALA A 697 31.20 0.51 -18.06
N ASP A 698 32.00 -0.52 -17.91
CA ASP A 698 31.88 -1.77 -18.67
C ASP A 698 30.60 -2.56 -18.23
N ASP A 699 30.22 -2.51 -16.93
CA ASP A 699 28.99 -3.12 -16.44
C ASP A 699 27.78 -2.36 -16.99
N SER A 700 27.81 -1.04 -16.95
CA SER A 700 26.76 -0.18 -17.53
C SER A 700 26.57 -0.47 -19.03
N ALA A 701 27.68 -0.58 -19.77
CA ALA A 701 27.63 -0.92 -21.19
C ALA A 701 27.07 -2.32 -21.43
N ALA A 702 27.45 -3.31 -20.63
CA ALA A 702 26.92 -4.68 -20.74
C ALA A 702 25.41 -4.74 -20.44
N VAL A 703 24.95 -4.03 -19.40
CA VAL A 703 23.51 -3.91 -19.08
C VAL A 703 22.74 -3.30 -20.24
N ARG A 704 23.24 -2.22 -20.84
CA ARG A 704 22.61 -1.60 -21.99
C ARG A 704 22.50 -2.59 -23.17
N GLU A 705 23.56 -3.33 -23.50
CA GLU A 705 23.56 -4.34 -24.57
C GLU A 705 22.60 -5.50 -24.28
N TYR A 706 22.48 -5.94 -23.02
CA TYR A 706 21.45 -6.90 -22.61
C TYR A 706 20.04 -6.38 -22.87
N ILE A 707 19.74 -5.14 -22.48
CA ILE A 707 18.41 -4.54 -22.70
C ILE A 707 18.13 -4.39 -24.20
N ILE A 708 19.14 -4.03 -25.02
CA ILE A 708 19.02 -3.97 -26.49
C ILE A 708 18.67 -5.36 -27.04
N ALA A 709 19.38 -6.40 -26.60
CA ALA A 709 19.12 -7.77 -27.03
C ALA A 709 17.69 -8.20 -26.68
N ARG A 710 17.25 -7.93 -25.45
CA ARG A 710 15.89 -8.20 -24.99
C ARG A 710 14.82 -7.42 -25.79
N ALA A 711 15.06 -6.15 -26.08
CA ALA A 711 14.15 -5.33 -26.87
C ALA A 711 14.00 -5.87 -28.30
N ASN A 712 15.09 -6.32 -28.93
CA ASN A 712 15.06 -6.97 -30.23
C ASN A 712 14.33 -8.33 -30.19
N ASP A 713 14.53 -9.12 -29.13
CA ASP A 713 13.82 -10.38 -28.93
C ASP A 713 12.30 -10.13 -28.81
N VAL A 714 11.88 -9.21 -27.95
CA VAL A 714 10.44 -8.84 -27.81
C VAL A 714 9.85 -8.32 -29.11
N LYS A 715 10.64 -7.56 -29.91
CA LYS A 715 10.20 -7.07 -31.23
C LYS A 715 9.95 -8.21 -32.19
N ASN A 716 10.86 -9.20 -32.22
CA ASN A 716 10.81 -10.29 -33.18
C ASN A 716 9.91 -11.46 -32.74
N ASN A 717 9.77 -11.62 -31.44
CA ASN A 717 8.97 -12.67 -30.80
C ASN A 717 8.01 -12.02 -29.78
N PRO A 718 7.00 -11.27 -30.21
CA PRO A 718 6.09 -10.61 -29.30
C PRO A 718 5.40 -11.66 -28.41
N PRO A 719 5.34 -11.48 -27.09
CA PRO A 719 4.65 -12.38 -26.20
C PRO A 719 3.16 -12.47 -26.58
N ALA A 720 2.56 -13.64 -26.37
CA ALA A 720 1.15 -13.86 -26.66
C ALA A 720 0.26 -12.84 -25.90
N PRO A 721 -0.86 -12.37 -26.49
CA PRO A 721 -1.78 -11.47 -25.80
C PRO A 721 -2.22 -12.06 -24.46
N GLY A 722 -2.01 -11.31 -23.36
CA GLY A 722 -2.31 -11.75 -21.99
C GLY A 722 -1.18 -12.48 -21.27
N GLY A 723 -0.02 -12.72 -21.91
CA GLY A 723 1.19 -13.20 -21.25
C GLY A 723 1.91 -12.09 -20.48
N PHE A 724 2.70 -12.46 -19.46
CA PHE A 724 3.59 -11.53 -18.76
C PHE A 724 4.53 -10.85 -19.78
N GLY A 725 4.35 -9.54 -20.01
CA GLY A 725 5.15 -8.74 -20.94
C GLY A 725 4.51 -8.51 -22.33
N ALA A 726 3.31 -9.00 -22.60
CA ALA A 726 2.59 -8.69 -23.84
C ALA A 726 1.94 -7.30 -23.75
N PRO A 727 2.02 -6.45 -24.81
CA PRO A 727 1.11 -5.33 -24.93
C PRO A 727 -0.35 -5.86 -24.99
N PRO A 728 -1.34 -5.14 -24.42
CA PRO A 728 -2.73 -5.52 -24.59
C PRO A 728 -3.03 -5.58 -26.10
N ALA A 729 -3.75 -6.62 -26.51
CA ALA A 729 -4.27 -6.67 -27.87
C ALA A 729 -4.97 -5.33 -28.13
N ALA A 730 -4.56 -4.62 -29.19
CA ALA A 730 -5.20 -3.37 -29.60
C ALA A 730 -6.69 -3.63 -29.56
N ALA A 731 -7.43 -2.86 -28.75
CA ALA A 731 -8.86 -2.97 -28.65
C ALA A 731 -9.43 -2.79 -30.05
N ALA A 732 -9.74 -3.90 -30.71
CA ALA A 732 -10.50 -3.88 -31.95
C ALA A 732 -11.80 -3.16 -31.63
N GLY A 733 -12.06 -2.08 -32.34
CA GLY A 733 -13.05 -1.05 -32.15
C GLY A 733 -14.26 -1.43 -31.30
N GLY A 734 -14.55 -0.62 -30.34
CA GLY A 734 -15.66 -0.77 -29.40
C GLY A 734 -16.98 -1.05 -30.09
N ALA A 735 -17.35 -2.31 -30.15
CA ALA A 735 -18.73 -2.71 -30.21
C ALA A 735 -19.21 -2.76 -28.76
N ALA A 736 -20.11 -1.87 -28.39
CA ALA A 736 -20.81 -1.92 -27.13
C ALA A 736 -21.34 -3.36 -26.92
N ARG A 737 -20.87 -3.98 -25.87
CA ARG A 737 -21.39 -5.27 -25.41
C ARG A 737 -22.87 -5.04 -25.08
N PRO A 738 -23.83 -5.83 -25.69
CA PRO A 738 -25.24 -5.65 -25.35
C PRO A 738 -25.42 -5.84 -23.84
N ALA A 739 -26.24 -4.99 -23.23
CA ALA A 739 -26.65 -5.13 -21.86
C ALA A 739 -27.17 -6.55 -21.61
N ALA A 740 -26.64 -7.19 -20.58
CA ALA A 740 -27.09 -8.51 -20.16
C ALA A 740 -28.60 -8.43 -19.88
N THR A 741 -29.35 -9.25 -20.60
CA THR A 741 -30.77 -9.44 -20.34
C THR A 741 -30.93 -10.01 -18.93
N PRO A 742 -31.87 -9.50 -18.11
CA PRO A 742 -32.10 -10.07 -16.78
C PRO A 742 -32.43 -11.54 -16.88
N ALA A 743 -31.74 -12.38 -16.13
CA ALA A 743 -32.04 -13.80 -16.03
C ALA A 743 -33.47 -13.97 -15.56
N GLN A 744 -34.28 -14.68 -16.36
CA GLN A 744 -35.61 -15.11 -15.97
C GLN A 744 -35.49 -16.00 -14.73
N ALA A 745 -36.28 -15.67 -13.71
CA ALA A 745 -36.42 -16.47 -12.51
C ALA A 745 -36.80 -17.91 -12.87
N ALA A 746 -36.06 -18.86 -12.31
CA ALA A 746 -36.38 -20.28 -12.41
C ALA A 746 -37.71 -20.56 -11.70
N PRO A 747 -38.56 -21.46 -12.25
CA PRO A 747 -39.81 -21.83 -11.57
C PRO A 747 -39.51 -22.61 -10.29
N PRO A 748 -40.40 -22.56 -9.28
CA PRO A 748 -40.20 -23.22 -7.99
C PRO A 748 -40.16 -24.74 -8.18
N ALA A 749 -39.23 -25.38 -7.47
CA ALA A 749 -39.08 -26.82 -7.40
C ALA A 749 -40.33 -27.45 -6.80
N THR A 750 -40.90 -28.41 -7.48
CA THR A 750 -41.95 -29.28 -6.96
C THR A 750 -41.36 -30.26 -5.96
N GLU A 751 -41.96 -30.32 -4.78
CA GLU A 751 -41.71 -31.35 -3.78
C GLU A 751 -41.82 -32.74 -4.39
N ALA A 752 -40.77 -33.54 -4.21
CA ALA A 752 -40.79 -34.97 -4.47
C ALA A 752 -40.94 -35.68 -3.12
N GLU A 753 -41.98 -36.47 -3.01
CA GLU A 753 -42.29 -37.31 -1.87
C GLU A 753 -41.16 -38.34 -1.61
N GLU A 754 -40.73 -38.43 -0.37
CA GLU A 754 -39.86 -39.47 0.15
C GLU A 754 -40.64 -40.78 0.30
N ASP A 755 -40.28 -41.79 -0.49
CA ASP A 755 -40.67 -43.19 -0.24
C ASP A 755 -39.61 -43.86 0.65
N ILE A 756 -40.02 -44.14 1.86
CA ILE A 756 -39.28 -44.91 2.85
C ILE A 756 -39.38 -46.38 2.49
N HIS A 757 -38.27 -47.05 2.14
CA HIS A 757 -38.14 -48.49 2.21
C HIS A 757 -37.11 -48.87 3.27
N GLU A 758 -37.68 -49.43 4.37
CA GLU A 758 -37.09 -50.21 5.42
C GLU A 758 -36.60 -51.56 4.86
N GLU A 759 -35.31 -51.87 5.01
CA GLU A 759 -34.84 -53.23 4.89
C GLU A 759 -33.90 -53.58 6.07
N ALA A 760 -34.29 -54.66 6.70
CA ALA A 760 -33.81 -55.17 7.98
C ALA A 760 -32.44 -55.84 7.89
N ALA A 761 -31.81 -55.91 9.06
CA ALA A 761 -30.61 -56.62 9.39
C ALA A 761 -30.57 -58.08 8.97
N ASP A 762 -29.36 -58.60 8.69
CA ASP A 762 -28.74 -59.77 9.33
C ASP A 762 -27.30 -60.00 8.85
N ASP A 763 -26.43 -60.28 9.82
CA ASP A 763 -25.08 -60.85 9.93
C ASP A 763 -23.93 -59.88 10.14
#